data_b7945172575c5a0129fbec14d462f41e
#
_entry.id   b7945172575c5a0129fbec14d462f41e
#
_cell.length_a   1.000
_cell.length_b   1.000
_cell.length_c   1.000
_cell.angle_alpha   90.00
_cell.angle_beta   90.00
_cell.angle_gamma   90.00
#
_symmetry.space_group_name_H-M   'P 1'
#
loop_
_entity.id
_entity.type
_entity.pdbx_description
1 polymer ?
#
loop_
_entity_poly.entity_id
_entity_poly.type
_entity_poly.pdbx_seq_one_letter_code
_entity_poly.pdbx_strand_id
1 'polypeptide(L)'
;MKRLCRWSPLVLAAAVFCAAPAEAACTATFTADDAGTFPETLRFDRETKRLTVDLSGLPAGATVFRAELILQAAEPHRQVPTEPTTVYPVGAPDERLAFAGPLDRGLACLEPVRKALAAGEPLRLVVETTLAGVARLEVSYLEGRPRRRLPKVTGVAVRHRAGQTFVTFREPPLADVPEFGTGADVAAFRASLAEAHPDLRFRVWRSAKPITAETIAAARLVGECGPLTCWNDTYHQNKTKKEPPVRYRVRDLADPLPWGTGVWVHNPEAAGRAHYAVTAAVAGEEDFDALAPAAVAGPVTETVGPGEPVLQWVEHPDRWMYRRGPLTRLIYTRWEAPPRSSTPSSPIDYLVAMGDDPPPEGEMREPQYRAYRVEPAPVGLHLHCWGGSLNGGYGWWYNAHRGAVLIASNQIPYDWWTGYHARRGTRRTWGDGGVHPYTMDRLFAFLDWAMTQHARAPEAVRKHWRRLDPRRVFVAGSSMGGSGAPMFAVRRGRRVAWALGWVGVHVPAESPQFRSSYRHCYGPVDAPVTMAGRDVSPWDWFSDVWWLRHHAAEETGLVIASNGKNDGGIGWPQALAFARALQETRRPHMFNWDIQGHGTHTRVGANFEIDVRTDRSLPAFTRCSLDDDPGTATPRPKEEIEAERERLRAEAKREGKNPNHVKVDPFDGEPRGAFNAHLAWETETIVDTPDRWEMTVVLQDAAPADRCTVDLTPRRLQRLRTPKGRRFTYTVTRPDGGKSLAEGEATADAHGLVTLEQIPLLKGRNRVIIAAAK
;
A
#
# COMPACT_ATOMS: atom_id res chain seq x y z
N MET A 1 -30.46 -16.78 -6.04
CA MET A 1 -30.50 -16.78 -7.51
C MET A 1 -29.07 -16.79 -8.05
N LYS A 2 -28.75 -17.90 -8.70
CA LYS A 2 -27.41 -18.20 -9.24
C LYS A 2 -27.20 -17.42 -10.55
N ARG A 3 -26.11 -16.68 -10.68
CA ARG A 3 -25.49 -16.41 -11.98
C ARG A 3 -23.99 -16.67 -11.87
N LEU A 4 -23.61 -17.76 -12.48
CA LEU A 4 -22.26 -18.21 -12.74
C LEU A 4 -21.56 -17.23 -13.69
N CYS A 5 -20.43 -16.68 -13.27
CA CYS A 5 -19.45 -16.12 -14.19
C CYS A 5 -18.77 -17.27 -14.93
N ARG A 6 -19.08 -17.41 -16.20
CA ARG A 6 -18.31 -18.24 -17.14
C ARG A 6 -17.00 -17.52 -17.44
N TRP A 7 -15.90 -18.11 -17.02
CA TRP A 7 -14.58 -17.78 -17.53
C TRP A 7 -14.40 -18.55 -18.84
N SER A 8 -14.29 -17.82 -19.95
CA SER A 8 -13.79 -18.41 -21.20
C SER A 8 -12.27 -18.55 -21.09
N PRO A 9 -11.69 -19.69 -21.43
CA PRO A 9 -10.24 -19.82 -21.51
C PRO A 9 -9.78 -19.10 -22.79
N LEU A 10 -9.10 -17.97 -22.63
CA LEU A 10 -8.26 -17.44 -23.70
C LEU A 10 -7.04 -18.35 -23.82
N VAL A 11 -7.06 -19.18 -24.85
CA VAL A 11 -5.90 -19.91 -25.34
C VAL A 11 -4.88 -18.86 -25.80
N LEU A 12 -3.83 -18.67 -25.02
CA LEU A 12 -2.66 -17.92 -25.46
C LEU A 12 -1.89 -18.81 -26.42
N ALA A 13 -2.16 -18.65 -27.71
CA ALA A 13 -1.26 -19.09 -28.74
C ALA A 13 0.04 -18.28 -28.58
N ALA A 14 1.11 -18.93 -28.17
CA ALA A 14 2.44 -18.38 -28.21
C ALA A 14 2.86 -18.30 -29.70
N ALA A 15 2.51 -17.21 -30.34
CA ALA A 15 3.15 -16.82 -31.59
C ALA A 15 4.53 -16.29 -31.22
N VAL A 16 5.54 -17.12 -31.40
CA VAL A 16 6.93 -16.68 -31.52
C VAL A 16 7.00 -15.84 -32.78
N PHE A 17 6.71 -14.55 -32.62
CA PHE A 17 7.10 -13.57 -33.64
C PHE A 17 8.61 -13.36 -33.45
N CYS A 18 9.40 -14.01 -34.32
CA CYS A 18 10.66 -13.42 -34.76
C CYS A 18 10.31 -12.08 -35.44
N ALA A 19 10.17 -11.04 -34.65
CA ALA A 19 10.12 -9.70 -35.16
C ALA A 19 11.50 -9.40 -35.72
N ALA A 20 11.60 -9.27 -37.06
CA ALA A 20 12.68 -8.53 -37.67
C ALA A 20 12.85 -7.21 -36.90
N PRO A 21 14.09 -6.67 -36.76
CA PRO A 21 14.30 -5.41 -36.09
C PRO A 21 13.46 -4.36 -36.84
N ALA A 22 12.36 -3.97 -36.23
CA ALA A 22 11.60 -2.84 -36.74
C ALA A 22 12.52 -1.63 -36.62
N GLU A 23 12.90 -1.05 -37.71
CA GLU A 23 13.47 0.29 -37.75
C GLU A 23 12.45 1.22 -37.08
N ALA A 24 12.62 1.46 -35.79
CA ALA A 24 11.75 2.36 -35.07
C ALA A 24 12.19 3.79 -35.40
N ALA A 25 11.66 4.30 -36.50
CA ALA A 25 11.59 5.74 -36.67
C ALA A 25 10.63 6.27 -35.58
N CYS A 26 11.18 6.67 -34.43
CA CYS A 26 10.40 7.35 -33.42
C CYS A 26 10.07 8.75 -33.97
N THR A 27 8.84 8.94 -34.40
CA THR A 27 8.32 10.28 -34.65
C THR A 27 7.93 10.83 -33.28
N ALA A 28 8.65 11.81 -32.78
CA ALA A 28 8.29 12.52 -31.56
C ALA A 28 7.67 13.84 -31.88
N THR A 29 6.72 14.25 -31.05
CA THR A 29 6.18 15.59 -31.09
C THR A 29 7.16 16.50 -30.39
N PHE A 30 7.64 17.49 -31.10
CA PHE A 30 8.50 18.53 -30.59
C PHE A 30 7.62 19.72 -30.28
N THR A 31 7.48 20.08 -29.04
CA THR A 31 6.56 21.14 -28.66
C THR A 31 7.30 22.35 -28.13
N ALA A 32 6.87 23.52 -28.58
CA ALA A 32 7.29 24.80 -28.04
C ALA A 32 6.05 25.58 -27.63
N ASP A 33 6.11 26.21 -26.48
CA ASP A 33 4.99 27.00 -25.94
C ASP A 33 5.38 28.46 -25.76
N ASP A 34 4.50 29.21 -25.11
CA ASP A 34 4.55 30.63 -24.91
C ASP A 34 4.23 31.45 -26.11
N ALA A 35 4.60 31.13 -27.18
CA ALA A 35 4.22 31.80 -28.33
C ALA A 35 3.90 30.85 -29.44
N GLY A 36 4.17 29.60 -29.24
CA GLY A 36 3.80 28.63 -30.21
C GLY A 36 4.26 27.23 -29.89
N THR A 37 3.53 26.29 -30.39
CA THR A 37 3.86 24.89 -30.39
C THR A 37 3.83 24.36 -31.80
N PHE A 38 4.79 23.52 -32.15
CA PHE A 38 4.81 22.86 -33.44
C PHE A 38 5.35 21.45 -33.32
N PRO A 39 4.79 20.50 -34.08
CA PRO A 39 5.34 19.13 -34.12
C PRO A 39 6.58 19.12 -35.01
N GLU A 40 7.63 18.43 -34.52
CA GLU A 40 8.85 18.22 -35.26
C GLU A 40 9.20 16.71 -35.33
N THR A 41 9.93 16.33 -36.38
CA THR A 41 10.40 14.98 -36.53
C THR A 41 11.65 14.75 -35.67
N LEU A 42 11.57 13.81 -34.75
CA LEU A 42 12.66 13.34 -33.94
C LEU A 42 13.07 11.96 -34.45
N ARG A 43 14.34 11.77 -34.75
CA ARG A 43 14.89 10.50 -35.23
C ARG A 43 15.76 9.87 -34.18
N PHE A 44 15.48 8.62 -33.85
CA PHE A 44 16.31 7.81 -32.99
C PHE A 44 16.87 6.62 -33.77
N ASP A 45 18.18 6.61 -33.93
CA ASP A 45 18.93 5.50 -34.53
C ASP A 45 19.37 4.55 -33.40
N ARG A 46 18.85 3.33 -33.39
CA ARG A 46 19.13 2.34 -32.35
C ARG A 46 20.53 1.75 -32.45
N GLU A 47 21.10 1.64 -33.63
CA GLU A 47 22.44 1.06 -33.81
C GLU A 47 23.50 2.01 -33.25
N THR A 48 23.39 3.28 -33.60
CA THR A 48 24.33 4.31 -33.10
C THR A 48 23.89 4.93 -31.76
N LYS A 49 22.72 4.56 -31.24
CA LYS A 49 22.07 5.15 -30.04
C LYS A 49 21.93 6.67 -30.11
N ARG A 50 21.82 7.22 -31.30
CA ARG A 50 21.75 8.68 -31.53
C ARG A 50 20.33 9.16 -31.68
N LEU A 51 19.99 10.19 -30.93
CA LEU A 51 18.77 10.97 -31.07
C LEU A 51 19.12 12.28 -31.75
N THR A 52 18.44 12.58 -32.86
CA THR A 52 18.60 13.84 -33.59
C THR A 52 17.28 14.56 -33.67
N VAL A 53 17.26 15.83 -33.30
CA VAL A 53 16.07 16.69 -33.36
C VAL A 53 16.40 17.90 -34.24
N ASP A 54 15.61 18.10 -35.31
CA ASP A 54 15.68 19.29 -36.13
C ASP A 54 15.00 20.45 -35.41
N LEU A 55 15.78 21.46 -35.03
CA LEU A 55 15.32 22.64 -34.31
C LEU A 55 14.97 23.81 -35.28
N SER A 56 15.04 23.60 -36.60
CA SER A 56 14.80 24.66 -37.60
C SER A 56 13.37 25.24 -37.58
N GLY A 57 12.43 24.51 -36.97
CA GLY A 57 11.08 25.00 -36.75
C GLY A 57 10.95 26.06 -35.65
N LEU A 58 11.94 26.22 -34.78
CA LEU A 58 11.94 27.28 -33.75
C LEU A 58 12.22 28.65 -34.43
N PRO A 59 11.54 29.73 -33.98
CA PRO A 59 11.82 31.06 -34.52
C PRO A 59 13.29 31.46 -34.33
N ALA A 60 13.86 32.12 -35.33
CA ALA A 60 15.22 32.65 -35.20
C ALA A 60 15.26 33.69 -34.10
N GLY A 61 16.18 33.50 -33.13
CA GLY A 61 16.28 34.36 -31.94
C GLY A 61 15.35 34.02 -30.78
N ALA A 62 14.60 32.93 -30.86
CA ALA A 62 13.73 32.50 -29.79
C ALA A 62 14.48 32.34 -28.46
N THR A 63 13.95 32.95 -27.41
CA THR A 63 14.49 32.79 -26.05
C THR A 63 13.92 31.55 -25.40
N VAL A 64 14.67 30.46 -25.46
CA VAL A 64 14.27 29.19 -24.83
C VAL A 64 14.49 29.26 -23.31
N PHE A 65 13.44 29.01 -22.55
CA PHE A 65 13.48 29.00 -21.07
C PHE A 65 13.26 27.62 -20.44
N ARG A 66 12.70 26.65 -21.17
CA ARG A 66 12.54 25.27 -20.75
C ARG A 66 12.75 24.33 -21.94
N ALA A 67 13.44 23.23 -21.70
CA ALA A 67 13.49 22.12 -22.65
C ALA A 67 13.62 20.81 -21.87
N GLU A 68 12.73 19.86 -22.15
CA GLU A 68 12.69 18.57 -21.49
C GLU A 68 12.56 17.43 -22.52
N LEU A 69 13.50 16.50 -22.47
CA LEU A 69 13.41 15.27 -23.25
C LEU A 69 12.62 14.22 -22.46
N ILE A 70 11.47 13.85 -23.00
CA ILE A 70 10.56 12.90 -22.41
C ILE A 70 10.71 11.57 -23.13
N LEU A 71 11.15 10.56 -22.37
CA LEU A 71 11.25 9.18 -22.86
C LEU A 71 10.11 8.37 -22.25
N GLN A 72 9.23 7.82 -23.07
CA GLN A 72 8.08 7.05 -22.63
C GLN A 72 8.21 5.61 -23.07
N ALA A 73 8.19 4.65 -22.13
CA ALA A 73 8.15 3.24 -22.45
C ALA A 73 6.86 2.89 -23.20
N ALA A 74 6.94 1.98 -24.17
CA ALA A 74 5.78 1.49 -24.93
C ALA A 74 4.74 0.82 -24.00
N GLU A 75 5.22 0.13 -22.95
CA GLU A 75 4.39 -0.49 -21.92
C GLU A 75 4.86 -0.06 -20.52
N PRO A 76 4.53 1.16 -20.06
CA PRO A 76 5.08 1.71 -18.81
C PRO A 76 4.75 0.89 -17.56
N HIS A 77 3.73 0.01 -17.62
CA HIS A 77 3.34 -0.84 -16.50
C HIS A 77 4.04 -2.21 -16.47
N ARG A 78 4.69 -2.60 -17.57
CA ARG A 78 5.31 -3.94 -17.71
C ARG A 78 6.82 -3.90 -17.88
N GLN A 79 7.35 -2.80 -18.37
CA GLN A 79 8.78 -2.66 -18.57
C GLN A 79 9.41 -1.95 -17.39
N VAL A 80 10.24 -2.70 -16.67
CA VAL A 80 11.06 -2.20 -15.57
C VAL A 80 12.50 -2.25 -16.03
N PRO A 81 13.04 -1.16 -16.59
CA PRO A 81 14.46 -1.13 -16.95
C PRO A 81 15.28 -1.14 -15.67
N THR A 82 16.11 -2.12 -15.54
CA THR A 82 17.07 -2.24 -14.43
C THR A 82 18.34 -1.45 -14.73
N GLU A 83 18.65 -1.24 -15.99
CA GLU A 83 19.78 -0.41 -16.40
C GLU A 83 19.38 1.05 -16.53
N PRO A 84 20.25 1.98 -16.10
CA PRO A 84 20.00 3.39 -16.20
C PRO A 84 19.79 3.82 -17.67
N THR A 85 18.76 4.60 -17.94
CA THR A 85 18.71 5.36 -19.19
C THR A 85 19.63 6.55 -19.05
N THR A 86 20.72 6.56 -19.78
CA THR A 86 21.71 7.66 -19.77
C THR A 86 21.55 8.46 -21.06
N VAL A 87 21.45 9.77 -20.93
CA VAL A 87 21.38 10.68 -22.06
C VAL A 87 22.44 11.77 -21.91
N TYR A 88 23.18 12.05 -22.98
CA TYR A 88 24.20 13.08 -23.01
C TYR A 88 24.36 13.64 -24.43
N PRO A 89 24.89 14.87 -24.58
CA PRO A 89 25.18 15.44 -25.90
C PRO A 89 26.25 14.62 -26.64
N VAL A 90 26.13 14.50 -27.96
CA VAL A 90 27.15 13.81 -28.76
C VAL A 90 28.51 14.51 -28.59
N GLY A 91 29.53 13.73 -28.20
CA GLY A 91 30.88 14.25 -27.94
C GLY A 91 31.11 14.72 -26.51
N ALA A 92 30.12 14.67 -25.63
CA ALA A 92 30.23 15.10 -24.24
C ALA A 92 29.64 14.05 -23.25
N PRO A 93 30.22 12.86 -23.13
CA PRO A 93 29.66 11.76 -22.33
C PRO A 93 29.59 12.07 -20.83
N ASP A 94 30.36 13.01 -20.35
CA ASP A 94 30.35 13.46 -18.96
C ASP A 94 29.22 14.45 -18.65
N GLU A 95 28.63 15.09 -19.68
CA GLU A 95 27.50 16.01 -19.54
C GLU A 95 26.16 15.27 -19.52
N ARG A 96 25.97 14.35 -18.58
CA ARG A 96 24.74 13.57 -18.47
C ARG A 96 23.55 14.44 -18.10
N LEU A 97 22.45 14.27 -18.83
CA LEU A 97 21.23 14.99 -18.55
C LEU A 97 20.56 14.44 -17.28
N ALA A 98 20.17 15.34 -16.40
CA ALA A 98 19.44 15.04 -15.18
C ALA A 98 17.94 15.25 -15.37
N PHE A 99 17.12 14.65 -14.50
CA PHE A 99 15.69 14.91 -14.50
C PHE A 99 15.37 16.35 -14.10
N ALA A 100 14.43 16.96 -14.82
CA ALA A 100 14.02 18.33 -14.61
C ALA A 100 12.94 18.42 -13.52
N GLY A 101 13.30 19.04 -12.41
CA GLY A 101 12.36 19.52 -11.40
C GLY A 101 11.58 18.44 -10.63
N PRO A 102 10.56 18.85 -9.86
CA PRO A 102 9.85 17.98 -8.93
C PRO A 102 8.90 16.97 -9.60
N LEU A 103 8.56 17.18 -10.87
CA LEU A 103 7.61 16.31 -11.57
C LEU A 103 8.26 15.03 -12.14
N ASP A 104 9.59 14.96 -12.16
CA ASP A 104 10.34 13.83 -12.74
C ASP A 104 9.85 13.44 -14.16
N ARG A 105 9.38 14.42 -14.91
CA ARG A 105 8.66 14.22 -16.15
C ARG A 105 9.56 13.96 -17.33
N GLY A 106 10.68 14.65 -17.41
CA GLY A 106 11.66 14.57 -18.50
C GLY A 106 13.06 14.92 -18.06
N LEU A 107 14.02 14.69 -18.93
CA LEU A 107 15.41 15.08 -18.75
C LEU A 107 15.60 16.54 -19.13
N ALA A 108 16.30 17.30 -18.30
CA ALA A 108 16.59 18.71 -18.57
C ALA A 108 17.51 18.84 -19.77
N CYS A 109 17.00 19.42 -20.86
CA CYS A 109 17.71 19.59 -22.13
C CYS A 109 17.96 21.06 -22.47
N LEU A 110 17.76 22.00 -21.54
CA LEU A 110 17.78 23.43 -21.83
C LEU A 110 19.11 23.89 -22.43
N GLU A 111 20.23 23.60 -21.80
CA GLU A 111 21.53 24.05 -22.30
C GLU A 111 21.96 23.36 -23.61
N PRO A 112 21.77 22.03 -23.80
CA PRO A 112 21.98 21.42 -25.12
C PRO A 112 21.14 22.02 -26.23
N VAL A 113 19.87 22.34 -25.98
CA VAL A 113 18.98 23.00 -26.98
C VAL A 113 19.50 24.39 -27.29
N ARG A 114 19.85 25.19 -26.30
CA ARG A 114 20.40 26.54 -26.51
C ARG A 114 21.70 26.52 -27.30
N LYS A 115 22.63 25.60 -26.97
CA LYS A 115 23.89 25.43 -27.71
C LYS A 115 23.62 25.07 -29.18
N ALA A 116 22.72 24.14 -29.46
CA ALA A 116 22.37 23.72 -30.80
C ALA A 116 21.73 24.86 -31.63
N LEU A 117 20.80 25.59 -31.01
CA LEU A 117 20.17 26.77 -31.65
C LEU A 117 21.18 27.87 -31.96
N ALA A 118 22.10 28.19 -31.03
CA ALA A 118 23.13 29.22 -31.24
C ALA A 118 24.10 28.80 -32.36
N ALA A 119 24.33 27.50 -32.53
CA ALA A 119 25.17 26.99 -33.63
C ALA A 119 24.42 26.84 -34.98
N GLY A 120 23.09 26.98 -34.99
CA GLY A 120 22.29 26.69 -36.17
C GLY A 120 22.29 25.21 -36.57
N GLU A 121 22.52 24.31 -35.61
CA GLU A 121 22.64 22.88 -35.83
C GLU A 121 21.47 22.09 -35.19
N PRO A 122 21.17 20.87 -35.66
CA PRO A 122 20.24 19.99 -35.01
C PRO A 122 20.75 19.60 -33.60
N LEU A 123 19.84 19.43 -32.65
CA LEU A 123 20.16 18.83 -31.36
C LEU A 123 20.53 17.37 -31.57
N ARG A 124 21.72 16.96 -31.11
CA ARG A 124 22.20 15.58 -31.19
C ARG A 124 22.54 15.05 -29.81
N LEU A 125 21.84 13.97 -29.40
CA LEU A 125 22.04 13.32 -28.12
C LEU A 125 22.38 11.85 -28.32
N VAL A 126 23.15 11.29 -27.41
CA VAL A 126 23.28 9.83 -27.24
C VAL A 126 22.28 9.40 -26.20
N VAL A 127 21.47 8.38 -26.48
CA VAL A 127 20.47 7.82 -25.57
C VAL A 127 20.79 6.34 -25.36
N GLU A 128 21.42 6.05 -24.26
CA GLU A 128 21.71 4.68 -23.82
C GLU A 128 20.53 4.17 -23.02
N THR A 129 19.73 3.28 -23.63
CA THR A 129 18.54 2.72 -22.98
C THR A 129 18.22 1.34 -23.53
N THR A 130 17.71 0.47 -22.67
CA THR A 130 17.11 -0.83 -23.04
C THR A 130 15.60 -0.70 -23.29
N LEU A 131 15.01 0.49 -23.08
CA LEU A 131 13.59 0.72 -23.26
C LEU A 131 13.22 0.83 -24.74
N ALA A 132 12.22 0.06 -25.15
CA ALA A 132 11.45 0.34 -26.33
C ALA A 132 10.39 1.39 -26.01
N GLY A 133 10.32 2.47 -26.79
CA GLY A 133 9.36 3.53 -26.50
C GLY A 133 9.43 4.71 -27.44
N VAL A 134 8.74 5.76 -27.07
CA VAL A 134 8.64 7.03 -27.80
C VAL A 134 9.44 8.10 -27.06
N ALA A 135 10.20 8.88 -27.81
CA ALA A 135 10.86 10.08 -27.31
C ALA A 135 10.10 11.33 -27.77
N ARG A 136 9.98 12.32 -26.88
CA ARG A 136 9.38 13.63 -27.18
C ARG A 136 10.25 14.72 -26.56
N LEU A 137 10.62 15.73 -27.32
CA LEU A 137 11.27 16.92 -26.80
C LEU A 137 10.24 18.05 -26.70
N GLU A 138 10.06 18.59 -25.52
CA GLU A 138 9.26 19.78 -25.28
C GLU A 138 10.19 20.97 -25.08
N VAL A 139 10.00 22.03 -25.88
CA VAL A 139 10.77 23.26 -25.80
C VAL A 139 9.83 24.44 -25.59
N SER A 140 10.04 25.20 -24.54
CA SER A 140 9.28 26.42 -24.23
C SER A 140 10.12 27.65 -24.51
N TYR A 141 9.57 28.63 -25.21
CA TYR A 141 10.25 29.85 -25.61
C TYR A 141 9.31 31.05 -25.58
N LEU A 142 9.87 32.28 -25.61
CA LEU A 142 9.15 33.53 -25.40
C LEU A 142 8.80 34.32 -26.69
N GLU A 143 9.19 33.85 -27.86
CA GLU A 143 8.94 34.56 -29.10
C GLU A 143 7.81 33.92 -29.92
N GLY A 144 7.03 34.79 -30.58
CA GLY A 144 5.93 34.37 -31.43
C GLY A 144 4.56 34.46 -30.75
N ARG A 145 3.56 33.89 -31.38
CA ARG A 145 2.18 33.80 -30.87
C ARG A 145 1.65 32.39 -31.02
N PRO A 146 0.75 31.95 -30.12
CA PRO A 146 0.07 30.67 -30.29
C PRO A 146 -0.55 30.54 -31.67
N ARG A 147 -0.41 29.38 -32.31
CA ARG A 147 -0.97 29.09 -33.64
C ARG A 147 -2.48 28.89 -33.59
N ARG A 148 -3.01 28.74 -32.36
CA ARG A 148 -4.43 28.56 -32.09
C ARG A 148 -4.88 29.43 -30.93
N ARG A 149 -6.19 29.69 -30.85
CA ARG A 149 -6.75 30.34 -29.67
C ARG A 149 -6.76 29.35 -28.51
N LEU A 150 -5.99 29.66 -27.52
CA LEU A 150 -5.87 28.81 -26.33
C LEU A 150 -6.96 29.11 -25.29
N PRO A 151 -7.42 28.09 -24.57
CA PRO A 151 -8.41 28.28 -23.54
C PRO A 151 -7.79 28.97 -22.31
N LYS A 152 -8.54 29.83 -21.62
CA LYS A 152 -8.06 30.62 -20.49
C LYS A 152 -8.55 30.04 -19.17
N VAL A 153 -7.61 29.75 -18.27
CA VAL A 153 -7.87 29.41 -16.86
C VAL A 153 -8.29 30.68 -16.09
N THR A 154 -9.21 30.54 -15.16
CA THR A 154 -9.66 31.64 -14.30
C THR A 154 -9.88 31.17 -12.87
N GLY A 155 -10.10 32.11 -11.93
CA GLY A 155 -10.48 31.81 -10.56
C GLY A 155 -9.45 30.98 -9.81
N VAL A 156 -8.16 31.19 -10.08
CA VAL A 156 -7.09 30.53 -9.34
C VAL A 156 -7.14 30.98 -7.90
N ALA A 157 -7.18 30.01 -6.99
CA ALA A 157 -7.16 30.25 -5.54
C ALA A 157 -6.15 29.29 -4.90
N VAL A 158 -5.46 29.81 -3.88
CA VAL A 158 -4.45 29.05 -3.14
C VAL A 158 -4.74 29.06 -1.66
N ARG A 159 -4.53 27.92 -1.03
CA ARG A 159 -4.64 27.76 0.42
C ARG A 159 -3.57 26.83 0.94
N HIS A 160 -2.81 27.30 1.92
CA HIS A 160 -1.82 26.48 2.61
C HIS A 160 -2.39 25.86 3.89
N ARG A 161 -2.07 24.57 4.14
CA ARG A 161 -2.44 23.85 5.37
C ARG A 161 -1.41 22.76 5.65
N ALA A 162 -0.81 22.80 6.83
CA ALA A 162 0.01 21.72 7.38
C ALA A 162 1.11 21.19 6.42
N GLY A 163 1.77 22.07 5.67
CA GLY A 163 2.81 21.70 4.71
C GLY A 163 2.32 21.38 3.30
N GLN A 164 1.07 21.66 2.98
CA GLN A 164 0.51 21.48 1.65
C GLN A 164 -0.20 22.73 1.17
N THR A 165 0.05 23.11 -0.08
CA THR A 165 -0.65 24.21 -0.75
C THR A 165 -1.62 23.66 -1.78
N PHE A 166 -2.90 23.85 -1.53
CA PHE A 166 -3.99 23.51 -2.43
C PHE A 166 -4.15 24.64 -3.44
N VAL A 167 -3.96 24.32 -4.72
CA VAL A 167 -4.19 25.23 -5.85
C VAL A 167 -5.44 24.75 -6.55
N THR A 168 -6.49 25.55 -6.54
CA THR A 168 -7.75 25.29 -7.24
C THR A 168 -7.96 26.35 -8.32
N PHE A 169 -8.61 26.00 -9.40
CA PHE A 169 -8.84 26.92 -10.51
C PHE A 169 -10.08 26.49 -11.29
N ARG A 170 -10.71 27.44 -11.96
CA ARG A 170 -11.79 27.16 -12.89
C ARG A 170 -11.19 26.78 -14.23
N GLU A 171 -11.52 25.60 -14.69
CA GLU A 171 -11.15 25.15 -16.03
C GLU A 171 -11.88 26.00 -17.08
N PRO A 172 -11.30 26.24 -18.26
CA PRO A 172 -11.99 26.94 -19.33
C PRO A 172 -13.27 26.17 -19.73
N PRO A 173 -14.32 26.85 -20.20
CA PRO A 173 -15.53 26.21 -20.70
C PRO A 173 -15.28 25.57 -22.07
N LEU A 174 -14.58 24.42 -22.07
CA LEU A 174 -14.21 23.66 -23.27
C LEU A 174 -15.42 22.96 -23.89
N ALA A 175 -16.37 22.56 -23.07
CA ALA A 175 -17.67 22.01 -23.40
C ALA A 175 -18.60 22.22 -22.19
N ASP A 176 -19.90 22.14 -22.41
CA ASP A 176 -20.87 22.11 -21.32
C ASP A 176 -20.69 20.83 -20.51
N VAL A 177 -20.37 20.98 -19.24
CA VAL A 177 -20.15 19.86 -18.33
C VAL A 177 -21.50 19.32 -17.87
N PRO A 178 -21.89 18.10 -18.26
CA PRO A 178 -23.17 17.53 -17.89
C PRO A 178 -23.19 17.10 -16.43
N GLU A 179 -24.37 16.76 -15.92
CA GLU A 179 -24.50 15.95 -14.71
C GLU A 179 -24.08 14.51 -15.07
N PHE A 180 -23.19 13.94 -14.27
CA PHE A 180 -22.67 12.58 -14.49
C PHE A 180 -23.36 11.59 -13.56
N GLY A 181 -23.95 10.53 -14.13
CA GLY A 181 -24.54 9.44 -13.38
C GLY A 181 -23.51 8.45 -12.82
N THR A 182 -22.45 8.21 -13.60
CA THR A 182 -21.42 7.22 -13.27
C THR A 182 -20.01 7.73 -13.58
N GLY A 183 -19.00 7.08 -13.01
CA GLY A 183 -17.62 7.34 -13.38
C GLY A 183 -17.28 7.00 -14.84
N ALA A 184 -18.08 6.15 -15.52
CA ALA A 184 -17.92 5.89 -16.95
C ALA A 184 -18.29 7.12 -17.78
N ASP A 185 -19.32 7.87 -17.36
CA ASP A 185 -19.74 9.09 -18.03
C ASP A 185 -18.64 10.17 -17.96
N VAL A 186 -18.00 10.30 -16.77
CA VAL A 186 -16.85 11.22 -16.62
C VAL A 186 -15.68 10.80 -17.49
N ALA A 187 -15.39 9.50 -17.54
CA ALA A 187 -14.31 8.99 -18.40
C ALA A 187 -14.57 9.21 -19.88
N ALA A 188 -15.81 9.01 -20.34
CA ALA A 188 -16.22 9.28 -21.72
C ALA A 188 -16.12 10.78 -22.04
N PHE A 189 -16.56 11.64 -21.14
CA PHE A 189 -16.44 13.09 -21.32
C PHE A 189 -14.97 13.54 -21.35
N ARG A 190 -14.08 12.99 -20.48
CA ARG A 190 -12.64 13.24 -20.57
C ARG A 190 -12.05 12.80 -21.91
N ALA A 191 -12.51 11.68 -22.46
CA ALA A 191 -12.06 11.19 -23.75
C ALA A 191 -12.47 12.13 -24.88
N SER A 192 -13.71 12.64 -24.87
CA SER A 192 -14.16 13.62 -25.86
C SER A 192 -13.40 14.95 -25.77
N LEU A 193 -13.06 15.40 -24.56
CA LEU A 193 -12.21 16.58 -24.38
C LEU A 193 -10.80 16.35 -24.94
N ALA A 194 -10.23 15.15 -24.76
CA ALA A 194 -8.91 14.82 -25.26
C ALA A 194 -8.89 14.72 -26.81
N GLU A 195 -10.00 14.33 -27.42
CA GLU A 195 -10.15 14.32 -28.87
C GLU A 195 -10.28 15.75 -29.45
N ALA A 196 -11.10 16.59 -28.81
CA ALA A 196 -11.31 17.99 -29.23
C ALA A 196 -10.09 18.90 -28.94
N HIS A 197 -9.37 18.61 -27.86
CA HIS A 197 -8.22 19.39 -27.37
C HIS A 197 -7.04 18.44 -27.06
N PRO A 198 -6.31 17.99 -28.10
CA PRO A 198 -5.20 17.06 -27.94
C PRO A 198 -4.17 17.56 -26.93
N ASP A 199 -3.73 16.65 -26.07
CA ASP A 199 -2.72 16.93 -25.03
C ASP A 199 -3.06 18.11 -24.11
N LEU A 200 -4.36 18.42 -23.93
CA LEU A 200 -4.78 19.45 -22.98
C LEU A 200 -4.24 19.12 -21.58
N ARG A 201 -3.48 20.08 -21.03
CA ARG A 201 -2.94 20.02 -19.67
C ARG A 201 -3.10 21.37 -19.00
N PHE A 202 -3.25 21.36 -17.69
CA PHE A 202 -3.12 22.54 -16.84
C PHE A 202 -1.77 22.50 -16.14
N ARG A 203 -0.98 23.56 -16.30
CA ARG A 203 0.35 23.70 -15.73
C ARG A 203 0.32 24.66 -14.57
N VAL A 204 0.85 24.22 -13.42
CA VAL A 204 0.88 24.99 -12.17
C VAL A 204 2.29 25.52 -11.96
N TRP A 205 2.40 26.82 -11.98
CA TRP A 205 3.65 27.57 -11.81
C TRP A 205 3.75 28.15 -10.42
N ARG A 206 4.94 28.17 -9.84
CA ARG A 206 5.21 28.70 -8.51
C ARG A 206 6.43 29.62 -8.53
N SER A 207 6.33 30.77 -7.86
CA SER A 207 7.43 31.73 -7.68
C SER A 207 7.39 32.35 -6.29
N ALA A 208 8.53 32.74 -5.77
CA ALA A 208 8.62 33.57 -4.56
C ALA A 208 8.22 35.03 -4.81
N LYS A 209 8.21 35.47 -6.08
CA LYS A 209 7.81 36.81 -6.53
C LYS A 209 6.46 36.74 -7.25
N PRO A 210 5.74 37.86 -7.38
CA PRO A 210 4.54 37.92 -8.18
C PRO A 210 4.77 37.38 -9.60
N ILE A 211 3.80 36.64 -10.11
CA ILE A 211 3.84 36.06 -11.46
C ILE A 211 3.02 36.95 -12.39
N THR A 212 3.63 37.41 -13.48
CA THR A 212 3.04 38.17 -14.57
C THR A 212 3.40 37.50 -15.89
N ALA A 213 2.90 38.01 -17.02
CA ALA A 213 3.29 37.54 -18.34
C ALA A 213 4.84 37.58 -18.52
N GLU A 214 5.49 38.64 -18.05
CA GLU A 214 6.95 38.83 -18.21
C GLU A 214 7.77 37.96 -17.24
N THR A 215 7.18 37.52 -16.12
CA THR A 215 7.94 36.79 -15.07
C THR A 215 7.63 35.30 -14.98
N ILE A 216 6.57 34.82 -15.65
CA ILE A 216 6.14 33.41 -15.56
C ILE A 216 7.22 32.44 -16.09
N ALA A 217 7.98 32.85 -17.10
CA ALA A 217 9.08 32.05 -17.63
C ALA A 217 10.20 31.78 -16.62
N ALA A 218 10.34 32.63 -15.59
CA ALA A 218 11.26 32.43 -14.46
C ALA A 218 10.62 31.66 -13.30
N ALA A 219 9.32 31.37 -13.35
CA ALA A 219 8.66 30.58 -12.33
C ALA A 219 8.96 29.08 -12.50
N ARG A 220 8.88 28.34 -11.40
CA ARG A 220 9.08 26.88 -11.37
C ARG A 220 7.76 26.18 -11.73
N LEU A 221 7.78 25.28 -12.68
CA LEU A 221 6.68 24.36 -12.93
C LEU A 221 6.63 23.32 -11.79
N VAL A 222 5.56 23.34 -10.98
CA VAL A 222 5.40 22.46 -9.82
C VAL A 222 4.26 21.47 -9.96
N GLY A 223 3.45 21.60 -10.99
CA GLY A 223 2.31 20.74 -11.24
C GLY A 223 1.89 20.69 -12.70
N GLU A 224 1.40 19.55 -13.11
CA GLU A 224 0.72 19.37 -14.39
C GLU A 224 -0.41 18.36 -14.20
N CYS A 225 -1.62 18.70 -14.63
CA CYS A 225 -2.77 17.84 -14.52
C CYS A 225 -3.69 17.95 -15.74
N GLY A 226 -4.50 16.93 -15.98
CA GLY A 226 -5.54 16.94 -17.00
C GLY A 226 -6.82 17.64 -16.55
N PRO A 227 -7.87 17.65 -17.38
CA PRO A 227 -9.17 18.19 -17.00
C PRO A 227 -9.88 17.33 -15.96
N LEU A 228 -10.81 17.95 -15.24
CA LEU A 228 -11.69 17.34 -14.23
C LEU A 228 -10.94 16.67 -13.09
N THR A 229 -9.83 17.27 -12.62
CA THR A 229 -9.10 16.78 -11.44
C THR A 229 -9.86 16.97 -10.12
N CYS A 230 -11.01 17.64 -10.14
CA CYS A 230 -11.95 17.59 -9.00
C CYS A 230 -12.57 16.21 -8.79
N TRP A 231 -12.58 15.33 -9.78
CA TRP A 231 -13.10 13.98 -9.67
C TRP A 231 -12.12 13.08 -8.91
N ASN A 232 -12.59 12.45 -7.84
CA ASN A 232 -11.88 11.39 -7.15
C ASN A 232 -12.13 10.06 -7.88
N ASP A 233 -11.28 9.73 -8.84
CA ASP A 233 -11.37 8.51 -9.65
C ASP A 233 -10.82 7.27 -8.92
N THR A 234 -10.30 7.44 -7.71
CA THR A 234 -9.68 6.38 -6.90
C THR A 234 -10.54 5.89 -5.75
N TYR A 235 -11.55 6.65 -5.32
CA TYR A 235 -12.37 6.29 -4.16
C TYR A 235 -13.07 4.92 -4.29
N HIS A 236 -13.67 4.67 -5.43
CA HIS A 236 -14.36 3.41 -5.71
C HIS A 236 -13.42 2.30 -6.24
N GLN A 237 -12.15 2.61 -6.49
CA GLN A 237 -11.15 1.71 -7.09
C GLN A 237 -11.69 0.95 -8.32
N ASN A 238 -11.82 -0.39 -8.22
CA ASN A 238 -12.25 -1.22 -9.35
C ASN A 238 -13.70 -1.01 -9.79
N LYS A 239 -14.50 -0.30 -9.00
CA LYS A 239 -15.89 0.01 -9.31
C LYS A 239 -16.10 1.41 -9.84
N THR A 240 -15.04 2.21 -9.98
CA THR A 240 -15.11 3.63 -10.36
C THR A 240 -16.00 3.88 -11.57
N LYS A 241 -15.94 3.03 -12.59
CA LYS A 241 -16.76 3.19 -13.80
C LYS A 241 -18.27 2.95 -13.58
N LYS A 242 -18.66 2.23 -12.54
CA LYS A 242 -20.04 1.78 -12.28
C LYS A 242 -20.75 2.59 -11.21
N GLU A 243 -19.98 3.24 -10.35
CA GLU A 243 -20.50 3.98 -9.20
C GLU A 243 -20.66 5.46 -9.53
N PRO A 244 -21.53 6.18 -8.82
CA PRO A 244 -21.64 7.63 -8.94
C PRO A 244 -20.30 8.31 -8.69
N PRO A 245 -19.93 9.32 -9.50
CA PRO A 245 -18.62 9.95 -9.32
C PRO A 245 -18.57 10.83 -8.07
N VAL A 246 -17.46 10.72 -7.36
CA VAL A 246 -17.18 11.50 -6.14
C VAL A 246 -16.23 12.65 -6.49
N ARG A 247 -16.45 13.84 -5.93
CA ARG A 247 -15.58 15.01 -6.12
C ARG A 247 -14.86 15.37 -4.83
N TYR A 248 -13.60 15.80 -4.95
CA TYR A 248 -12.79 16.21 -3.81
C TYR A 248 -13.34 17.44 -3.09
N ARG A 249 -13.12 17.46 -1.78
CA ARG A 249 -13.19 18.64 -0.92
C ARG A 249 -11.76 19.01 -0.52
N VAL A 250 -11.45 20.29 -0.54
CA VAL A 250 -10.13 20.82 -0.15
C VAL A 250 -10.11 21.43 1.25
N ARG A 251 -11.24 21.35 1.96
CA ARG A 251 -11.44 21.73 3.36
C ARG A 251 -12.38 20.75 4.02
N ASP A 252 -12.17 20.53 5.31
CA ASP A 252 -13.03 19.67 6.11
C ASP A 252 -14.49 20.13 6.01
N LEU A 253 -15.39 19.23 5.68
CA LEU A 253 -16.84 19.44 5.57
C LEU A 253 -17.28 20.57 4.60
N ALA A 254 -16.39 21.08 3.74
CA ALA A 254 -16.79 22.03 2.70
C ALA A 254 -17.59 21.31 1.61
N ASP A 255 -18.24 22.07 0.74
CA ASP A 255 -18.88 21.51 -0.45
C ASP A 255 -17.84 20.85 -1.37
N PRO A 256 -18.22 19.80 -2.12
CA PRO A 256 -17.37 19.23 -3.15
C PRO A 256 -17.02 20.30 -4.20
N LEU A 257 -15.80 20.25 -4.70
CA LEU A 257 -15.40 21.13 -5.81
C LEU A 257 -16.42 21.00 -6.96
N PRO A 258 -16.88 22.11 -7.54
CA PRO A 258 -17.76 22.07 -8.72
C PRO A 258 -17.11 21.32 -9.87
N TRP A 259 -17.90 20.70 -10.74
CA TRP A 259 -17.41 20.21 -12.02
C TRP A 259 -16.76 21.35 -12.82
N GLY A 260 -15.71 21.03 -13.60
CA GLY A 260 -14.94 22.07 -14.29
C GLY A 260 -14.00 22.84 -13.35
N THR A 261 -13.70 22.30 -12.17
CA THR A 261 -12.66 22.81 -11.28
C THR A 261 -11.44 21.90 -11.34
N GLY A 262 -10.28 22.47 -11.63
CA GLY A 262 -9.00 21.79 -11.48
C GLY A 262 -8.48 21.92 -10.07
N VAL A 263 -7.77 20.90 -9.59
CA VAL A 263 -7.06 20.91 -8.30
C VAL A 263 -5.68 20.28 -8.43
N TRP A 264 -4.70 20.94 -7.83
CA TRP A 264 -3.35 20.43 -7.63
C TRP A 264 -2.91 20.72 -6.21
N VAL A 265 -2.23 19.77 -5.58
CA VAL A 265 -1.72 19.95 -4.20
C VAL A 265 -0.19 19.91 -4.24
N HIS A 266 0.42 21.05 -3.95
CA HIS A 266 1.87 21.19 -3.89
C HIS A 266 2.38 20.97 -2.47
N ASN A 267 3.49 20.23 -2.34
CA ASN A 267 4.22 20.02 -1.08
C ASN A 267 5.51 20.83 -1.11
N PRO A 268 5.57 22.00 -0.43
CA PRO A 268 6.74 22.84 -0.42
C PRO A 268 7.97 22.16 0.19
N GLU A 269 9.11 22.30 -0.45
CA GLU A 269 10.41 21.80 0.04
C GLU A 269 11.05 22.76 1.06
N ALA A 270 10.63 24.03 1.06
CA ALA A 270 11.08 25.08 1.98
C ALA A 270 9.93 26.00 2.38
N ALA A 271 10.00 26.52 3.59
CA ALA A 271 9.06 27.54 4.07
C ALA A 271 9.33 28.89 3.36
N GLY A 272 8.26 29.67 3.13
CA GLY A 272 8.39 30.98 2.52
C GLY A 272 7.10 31.53 1.94
N ARG A 273 7.19 32.67 1.29
CA ARG A 273 6.06 33.25 0.52
C ARG A 273 6.06 32.68 -0.90
N ALA A 274 4.90 32.39 -1.41
CA ALA A 274 4.74 31.86 -2.76
C ALA A 274 3.57 32.51 -3.50
N HIS A 275 3.72 32.66 -4.80
CA HIS A 275 2.69 33.03 -5.75
C HIS A 275 2.53 31.86 -6.73
N TYR A 276 1.33 31.68 -7.23
CA TYR A 276 0.98 30.63 -8.15
C TYR A 276 0.27 31.18 -9.37
N ALA A 277 0.53 30.58 -10.52
CA ALA A 277 -0.25 30.78 -11.73
C ALA A 277 -0.65 29.43 -12.30
N VAL A 278 -1.76 29.40 -13.04
CA VAL A 278 -2.18 28.23 -13.77
C VAL A 278 -2.45 28.60 -15.22
N THR A 279 -1.81 27.89 -16.13
CA THR A 279 -1.97 28.05 -17.57
C THR A 279 -2.60 26.81 -18.18
N ALA A 280 -3.25 26.96 -19.34
CA ALA A 280 -3.70 25.84 -20.14
C ALA A 280 -2.73 25.64 -21.32
N ALA A 281 -2.26 24.42 -21.47
CA ALA A 281 -1.45 23.97 -22.59
C ALA A 281 -2.30 23.03 -23.48
N VAL A 282 -2.33 23.27 -24.80
CA VAL A 282 -2.99 22.40 -25.77
C VAL A 282 -1.96 22.03 -26.82
N ALA A 283 -1.69 20.76 -27.00
CA ALA A 283 -0.59 20.25 -27.81
C ALA A 283 0.76 20.96 -27.50
N GLY A 284 0.95 21.33 -26.21
CA GLY A 284 2.14 22.00 -25.69
C GLY A 284 2.13 23.52 -25.83
N GLU A 285 1.22 24.13 -26.58
CA GLU A 285 1.10 25.60 -26.71
C GLU A 285 0.51 26.21 -25.44
N GLU A 286 1.16 27.27 -24.94
CA GLU A 286 0.69 28.11 -23.83
C GLU A 286 0.71 29.58 -24.26
N ASP A 287 -0.20 30.38 -23.73
CA ASP A 287 -0.28 31.81 -23.97
C ASP A 287 0.05 32.58 -22.70
N PHE A 288 1.31 32.94 -22.54
CA PHE A 288 1.76 33.71 -21.37
C PHE A 288 1.35 35.17 -21.45
N ASP A 289 1.25 35.74 -22.67
CA ASP A 289 0.82 37.12 -22.86
C ASP A 289 -0.64 37.32 -22.47
N ALA A 290 -1.44 36.27 -22.60
CA ALA A 290 -2.83 36.28 -22.20
C ALA A 290 -3.06 35.87 -20.74
N LEU A 291 -2.01 35.82 -19.89
CA LEU A 291 -2.12 35.49 -18.47
C LEU A 291 -2.99 36.53 -17.75
N ALA A 292 -4.23 36.17 -17.51
CA ALA A 292 -5.18 37.05 -16.83
C ALA A 292 -4.88 37.14 -15.33
N PRO A 293 -5.18 38.28 -14.66
CA PRO A 293 -5.07 38.38 -13.21
C PRO A 293 -5.84 37.28 -12.46
N ALA A 294 -6.94 36.81 -13.01
CA ALA A 294 -7.74 35.69 -12.44
C ALA A 294 -7.07 34.31 -12.57
N ALA A 295 -5.99 34.20 -13.33
CA ALA A 295 -5.17 32.98 -13.46
C ALA A 295 -3.98 32.95 -12.49
N VAL A 296 -3.86 33.96 -11.61
CA VAL A 296 -2.77 34.13 -10.63
C VAL A 296 -3.35 34.24 -9.23
N ALA A 297 -2.68 33.66 -8.24
CA ALA A 297 -3.05 33.79 -6.84
C ALA A 297 -1.81 33.93 -5.93
N GLY A 298 -2.00 34.51 -4.78
CA GLY A 298 -0.96 34.72 -3.77
C GLY A 298 -0.81 36.19 -3.38
N PRO A 299 0.10 36.51 -2.47
CA PRO A 299 1.02 35.59 -1.81
C PRO A 299 0.34 34.67 -0.79
N VAL A 300 0.82 33.44 -0.69
CA VAL A 300 0.49 32.52 0.40
C VAL A 300 1.79 32.22 1.17
N THR A 301 1.66 32.14 2.51
CA THR A 301 2.81 31.72 3.36
C THR A 301 2.81 30.20 3.47
N GLU A 302 3.89 29.58 3.06
CA GLU A 302 4.08 28.14 3.07
C GLU A 302 4.98 27.72 4.22
N THR A 303 4.72 26.53 4.74
CA THR A 303 5.55 25.80 5.70
C THR A 303 5.82 24.41 5.17
N VAL A 304 6.93 23.79 5.56
CA VAL A 304 7.19 22.38 5.27
C VAL A 304 6.43 21.53 6.29
N GLY A 305 5.78 20.47 5.83
CA GLY A 305 5.04 19.58 6.70
C GLY A 305 4.53 18.32 6.00
N PRO A 306 4.05 17.35 6.77
CA PRO A 306 3.65 16.05 6.24
C PRO A 306 2.30 16.06 5.49
N GLY A 307 1.58 17.18 5.49
CA GLY A 307 0.20 17.24 5.07
C GLY A 307 -0.75 16.60 6.09
N GLU A 308 -1.97 17.09 6.12
CA GLU A 308 -3.05 16.53 6.95
C GLU A 308 -4.19 16.02 6.09
N PRO A 309 -4.83 14.89 6.47
CA PRO A 309 -6.04 14.42 5.81
C PRO A 309 -7.15 15.48 5.84
N VAL A 310 -7.88 15.59 4.75
CA VAL A 310 -9.07 16.46 4.62
C VAL A 310 -10.30 15.59 4.73
N LEU A 311 -11.21 15.94 5.66
CA LEU A 311 -12.47 15.24 5.82
C LEU A 311 -13.38 15.53 4.61
N GLN A 312 -13.68 14.50 3.87
CA GLN A 312 -14.50 14.57 2.68
C GLN A 312 -15.99 14.62 3.05
N TRP A 313 -16.45 13.67 3.87
CA TRP A 313 -17.81 13.64 4.40
C TRP A 313 -17.95 12.72 5.61
N VAL A 314 -19.07 12.80 6.26
CA VAL A 314 -19.49 11.95 7.37
C VAL A 314 -20.73 11.19 6.93
N GLU A 315 -20.80 9.91 7.24
CA GLU A 315 -21.95 9.06 7.02
C GLU A 315 -22.41 8.42 8.33
N HIS A 316 -23.70 8.18 8.46
CA HIS A 316 -24.31 7.52 9.62
C HIS A 316 -25.18 6.33 9.17
N PRO A 317 -24.59 5.26 8.62
CA PRO A 317 -25.36 4.09 8.23
C PRO A 317 -25.73 3.24 9.44
N ASP A 318 -26.91 2.63 9.40
CA ASP A 318 -27.35 1.62 10.40
C ASP A 318 -26.62 0.29 10.23
N ARG A 319 -25.92 0.15 9.13
CA ARG A 319 -25.21 -1.08 8.77
C ARG A 319 -24.04 -0.78 7.86
N TRP A 320 -22.92 -1.41 8.15
CA TRP A 320 -21.77 -1.46 7.24
C TRP A 320 -21.24 -2.89 7.13
N MET A 321 -21.37 -3.46 5.93
CA MET A 321 -20.99 -4.84 5.66
C MET A 321 -21.77 -5.82 6.54
N TYR A 322 -21.10 -6.54 7.43
CA TYR A 322 -21.70 -7.49 8.37
C TYR A 322 -21.99 -6.87 9.74
N ARG A 323 -21.63 -5.60 9.96
CA ARG A 323 -21.91 -4.91 11.22
C ARG A 323 -23.27 -4.23 11.19
N ARG A 324 -24.00 -4.36 12.26
CA ARG A 324 -25.32 -3.76 12.50
C ARG A 324 -25.24 -2.74 13.63
N GLY A 325 -26.13 -1.80 13.62
CA GLY A 325 -26.26 -0.73 14.60
C GLY A 325 -25.72 0.60 14.07
N PRO A 326 -26.02 1.68 14.77
CA PRO A 326 -25.59 3.02 14.34
C PRO A 326 -24.07 3.13 14.31
N LEU A 327 -23.58 3.61 13.20
CA LEU A 327 -22.16 3.77 12.88
C LEU A 327 -21.90 5.19 12.43
N THR A 328 -20.80 5.74 12.86
CA THR A 328 -20.19 6.93 12.23
C THR A 328 -19.05 6.50 11.34
N ARG A 329 -19.09 6.92 10.06
CA ARG A 329 -18.02 6.72 9.07
C ARG A 329 -17.49 8.08 8.65
N LEU A 330 -16.19 8.27 8.80
CA LEU A 330 -15.47 9.46 8.38
C LEU A 330 -14.61 9.11 7.19
N ILE A 331 -14.81 9.80 6.06
CA ILE A 331 -14.03 9.60 4.85
C ILE A 331 -13.05 10.76 4.72
N TYR A 332 -11.77 10.42 4.61
CA TYR A 332 -10.68 11.38 4.48
C TYR A 332 -9.91 11.15 3.19
N THR A 333 -9.38 12.21 2.60
CA THR A 333 -8.36 12.15 1.56
C THR A 333 -7.12 12.90 2.03
N ARG A 334 -5.93 12.29 1.86
CA ARG A 334 -4.64 12.96 2.03
C ARG A 334 -3.84 12.85 0.74
N TRP A 335 -3.32 13.99 0.29
CA TRP A 335 -2.43 14.03 -0.88
C TRP A 335 -1.02 13.66 -0.44
N GLU A 336 -0.63 12.43 -0.71
CA GLU A 336 0.68 11.92 -0.34
C GLU A 336 1.75 12.40 -1.33
N ALA A 337 2.94 12.61 -0.81
CA ALA A 337 4.14 12.99 -1.56
C ALA A 337 5.35 12.27 -0.94
N PRO A 338 6.55 12.34 -1.53
CA PRO A 338 7.74 11.83 -0.87
C PRO A 338 7.88 12.35 0.57
N PRO A 339 8.23 11.52 1.58
CA PRO A 339 8.70 10.13 1.47
C PRO A 339 7.60 9.06 1.54
N ARG A 340 6.31 9.39 1.43
CA ARG A 340 5.19 8.42 1.54
C ARG A 340 4.54 8.05 0.19
N SER A 341 5.00 8.64 -0.88
CA SER A 341 4.68 8.30 -2.27
C SER A 341 5.90 8.52 -3.14
N SER A 342 5.99 7.84 -4.27
CA SER A 342 7.04 8.08 -5.27
C SER A 342 6.79 9.35 -6.09
N THR A 343 5.55 9.81 -6.13
CA THR A 343 5.11 10.95 -6.92
C THR A 343 4.50 12.04 -6.03
N PRO A 344 4.60 13.32 -6.38
CA PRO A 344 3.93 14.38 -5.65
C PRO A 344 2.41 14.32 -5.87
N SER A 345 1.65 14.86 -4.91
CA SER A 345 0.20 15.06 -5.05
C SER A 345 -0.62 13.80 -5.34
N SER A 346 -0.31 12.68 -4.69
CA SER A 346 -1.05 11.43 -4.84
C SER A 346 -2.21 11.36 -3.84
N PRO A 347 -3.48 11.54 -4.24
CA PRO A 347 -4.61 11.45 -3.32
C PRO A 347 -4.82 10.00 -2.89
N ILE A 348 -4.88 9.79 -1.58
CA ILE A 348 -5.17 8.50 -0.96
C ILE A 348 -6.35 8.66 -0.01
N ASP A 349 -7.33 7.79 -0.17
CA ASP A 349 -8.54 7.80 0.64
C ASP A 349 -8.44 6.86 1.83
N TYR A 350 -8.97 7.33 2.95
CA TYR A 350 -9.04 6.62 4.23
C TYR A 350 -10.46 6.64 4.76
N LEU A 351 -10.87 5.52 5.33
CA LEU A 351 -12.12 5.37 6.06
C LEU A 351 -11.82 5.14 7.53
N VAL A 352 -12.55 5.83 8.39
CA VAL A 352 -12.60 5.54 9.83
C VAL A 352 -14.03 5.20 10.19
N ALA A 353 -14.29 3.99 10.69
CA ALA A 353 -15.62 3.54 11.09
C ALA A 353 -15.68 3.24 12.58
N MET A 354 -16.70 3.76 13.26
CA MET A 354 -16.88 3.68 14.69
C MET A 354 -18.34 3.35 15.03
N GLY A 355 -18.54 2.54 16.07
CA GLY A 355 -19.86 2.34 16.66
C GLY A 355 -20.27 3.56 17.51
N ASP A 356 -21.53 3.94 17.46
CA ASP A 356 -22.06 5.12 18.15
C ASP A 356 -22.71 4.77 19.51
N ASP A 357 -23.36 3.63 19.61
CA ASP A 357 -24.01 3.16 20.83
C ASP A 357 -23.02 2.63 21.88
N PRO A 358 -23.37 2.73 23.17
CA PRO A 358 -22.66 2.00 24.20
C PRO A 358 -22.79 0.48 24.01
N PRO A 359 -21.94 -0.33 24.67
CA PRO A 359 -22.09 -1.79 24.68
C PRO A 359 -23.48 -2.18 25.16
N PRO A 360 -24.15 -3.17 24.52
CA PRO A 360 -25.41 -3.69 25.03
C PRO A 360 -25.24 -4.34 26.40
N GLU A 361 -26.25 -4.22 27.24
CA GLU A 361 -26.29 -4.90 28.55
C GLU A 361 -26.54 -6.41 28.37
N GLY A 362 -25.86 -7.22 29.17
CA GLY A 362 -26.03 -8.68 29.23
C GLY A 362 -25.07 -9.48 28.34
N GLU A 363 -25.24 -10.80 28.37
CA GLU A 363 -24.46 -11.74 27.54
C GLU A 363 -24.73 -11.54 26.05
N MET A 364 -23.71 -11.20 25.31
CA MET A 364 -23.80 -10.94 23.89
C MET A 364 -23.69 -12.22 23.09
N ARG A 365 -24.79 -12.88 22.75
CA ARG A 365 -24.80 -14.08 21.89
C ARG A 365 -24.43 -13.80 20.42
N GLU A 366 -24.57 -12.56 19.94
CA GLU A 366 -24.16 -12.13 18.60
C GLU A 366 -23.37 -10.81 18.59
N PRO A 367 -22.46 -10.56 19.54
CA PRO A 367 -21.78 -9.29 19.68
C PRO A 367 -20.79 -8.99 18.56
N GLN A 368 -20.31 -10.03 17.92
CA GLN A 368 -19.32 -9.95 16.83
C GLN A 368 -19.82 -9.18 15.60
N TYR A 369 -21.14 -9.03 15.45
CA TYR A 369 -21.75 -8.31 14.33
C TYR A 369 -22.26 -6.92 14.69
N ARG A 370 -22.26 -6.55 15.98
CA ARG A 370 -22.74 -5.25 16.43
C ARG A 370 -21.55 -4.29 16.66
N ALA A 371 -21.61 -3.15 16.01
CA ALA A 371 -20.71 -2.05 16.34
C ALA A 371 -21.21 -1.34 17.61
N TYR A 372 -20.31 -0.98 18.51
CA TYR A 372 -20.63 -0.23 19.71
C TYR A 372 -19.46 0.66 20.13
N ARG A 373 -19.74 1.62 21.02
CA ARG A 373 -18.77 2.60 21.50
C ARG A 373 -18.02 2.08 22.71
N VAL A 374 -16.68 2.13 22.64
CA VAL A 374 -15.78 1.90 23.78
C VAL A 374 -14.72 2.99 23.79
N GLU A 375 -14.30 3.44 24.97
CA GLU A 375 -13.23 4.41 25.15
C GLU A 375 -12.29 4.03 26.30
N PRO A 376 -10.97 4.04 26.08
CA PRO A 376 -10.31 4.21 24.77
C PRO A 376 -10.55 2.99 23.86
N ALA A 377 -10.82 3.27 22.58
CA ALA A 377 -11.16 2.24 21.62
C ALA A 377 -9.92 1.51 21.08
N PRO A 378 -9.93 0.16 20.98
CA PRO A 378 -8.99 -0.56 20.15
C PRO A 378 -9.04 -0.08 18.70
N VAL A 379 -7.95 -0.23 17.95
CA VAL A 379 -7.90 0.20 16.54
C VAL A 379 -7.54 -0.96 15.65
N GLY A 380 -8.42 -1.26 14.70
CA GLY A 380 -8.19 -2.23 13.65
C GLY A 380 -7.80 -1.58 12.32
N LEU A 381 -6.64 -1.90 11.79
CA LEU A 381 -6.29 -1.60 10.42
C LEU A 381 -6.84 -2.71 9.53
N HIS A 382 -7.78 -2.37 8.65
CA HIS A 382 -8.34 -3.31 7.69
C HIS A 382 -7.62 -3.23 6.36
N LEU A 383 -7.04 -4.34 5.93
CA LEU A 383 -6.35 -4.50 4.67
C LEU A 383 -7.25 -5.26 3.69
N HIS A 384 -7.75 -4.59 2.66
CA HIS A 384 -8.65 -5.21 1.69
C HIS A 384 -7.93 -6.24 0.78
N CYS A 385 -8.67 -7.19 0.23
CA CYS A 385 -8.18 -8.16 -0.72
C CYS A 385 -7.99 -7.56 -2.13
N TRP A 386 -7.39 -8.33 -3.03
CA TRP A 386 -7.31 -7.95 -4.45
C TRP A 386 -8.70 -7.67 -5.02
N GLY A 387 -8.83 -6.59 -5.76
CA GLY A 387 -10.12 -6.16 -6.28
C GLY A 387 -11.04 -5.49 -5.25
N GLY A 388 -10.62 -5.39 -3.99
CA GLY A 388 -11.32 -4.67 -2.94
C GLY A 388 -11.04 -3.17 -2.94
N SER A 389 -11.64 -2.49 -1.96
CA SER A 389 -11.45 -1.07 -1.68
C SER A 389 -11.63 -0.82 -0.19
N LEU A 390 -11.42 0.40 0.26
CA LEU A 390 -11.73 0.80 1.64
C LEU A 390 -13.18 0.50 2.05
N ASN A 391 -14.10 0.45 1.09
CA ASN A 391 -15.53 0.11 1.31
C ASN A 391 -15.80 -1.39 1.31
N GLY A 392 -14.86 -2.22 0.86
CA GLY A 392 -14.99 -3.68 0.66
C GLY A 392 -14.40 -4.50 1.79
N GLY A 393 -14.38 -4.02 3.03
CA GLY A 393 -13.79 -4.71 4.16
C GLY A 393 -14.62 -5.90 4.66
N TYR A 394 -13.92 -6.95 5.12
CA TYR A 394 -14.52 -8.11 5.79
C TYR A 394 -14.58 -7.87 7.30
N GLY A 395 -15.37 -6.85 7.70
CA GLY A 395 -15.40 -6.37 9.10
C GLY A 395 -15.89 -7.36 10.16
N TRP A 396 -16.46 -8.49 9.74
CA TRP A 396 -16.97 -9.52 10.65
C TRP A 396 -15.88 -10.34 11.35
N TRP A 397 -14.62 -10.25 10.90
CA TRP A 397 -13.49 -10.96 11.51
C TRP A 397 -12.87 -10.20 12.67
N TYR A 398 -13.19 -8.92 12.76
CA TYR A 398 -12.67 -8.12 13.85
C TYR A 398 -13.54 -8.33 15.09
N ASN A 399 -12.90 -8.42 16.24
CA ASN A 399 -13.59 -8.46 17.51
C ASN A 399 -14.43 -7.19 17.72
N ALA A 400 -15.56 -7.13 17.05
CA ALA A 400 -16.49 -6.03 17.11
C ALA A 400 -17.02 -5.80 18.51
N HIS A 401 -17.17 -6.88 19.28
CA HIS A 401 -17.60 -6.86 20.67
C HIS A 401 -16.66 -6.06 21.59
N ARG A 402 -15.45 -5.75 21.14
CA ARG A 402 -14.52 -4.88 21.86
C ARG A 402 -14.61 -3.42 21.48
N GLY A 403 -15.56 -3.04 20.65
CA GLY A 403 -15.80 -1.65 20.23
C GLY A 403 -14.66 -1.04 19.44
N ALA A 404 -13.96 -1.83 18.63
CA ALA A 404 -12.83 -1.35 17.85
C ALA A 404 -13.25 -0.31 16.82
N VAL A 405 -12.47 0.75 16.71
CA VAL A 405 -12.48 1.67 15.57
C VAL A 405 -11.73 1.05 14.42
N LEU A 406 -12.35 0.98 13.24
CA LEU A 406 -11.72 0.41 12.06
C LEU A 406 -11.21 1.51 11.14
N ILE A 407 -9.96 1.39 10.72
CA ILE A 407 -9.31 2.24 9.73
C ILE A 407 -9.05 1.38 8.49
N ALA A 408 -9.52 1.83 7.34
CA ALA A 408 -9.26 1.22 6.04
C ALA A 408 -8.73 2.27 5.06
N SER A 409 -7.99 1.85 4.06
CA SER A 409 -7.50 2.73 3.01
C SER A 409 -7.61 2.04 1.65
N ASN A 410 -7.72 2.83 0.60
CA ASN A 410 -7.46 2.32 -0.74
C ASN A 410 -5.97 2.03 -0.92
N GLN A 411 -5.66 0.97 -1.65
CA GLN A 411 -4.31 0.64 -2.03
C GLN A 411 -4.06 1.04 -3.48
N ILE A 412 -3.28 2.09 -3.66
CA ILE A 412 -2.91 2.62 -4.97
C ILE A 412 -1.41 2.93 -4.97
N PRO A 413 -0.68 2.26 -5.80
CA PRO A 413 -1.03 1.08 -6.62
C PRO A 413 -1.27 -0.16 -5.77
N TYR A 414 -1.80 -1.25 -6.36
CA TYR A 414 -1.79 -2.55 -5.69
C TYR A 414 -0.35 -3.03 -5.50
N ASP A 415 0.12 -3.04 -4.26
CA ASP A 415 1.48 -3.38 -3.86
C ASP A 415 1.53 -4.45 -2.74
N TRP A 416 0.43 -5.17 -2.54
CA TRP A 416 0.31 -6.20 -1.50
C TRP A 416 0.54 -5.67 -0.08
N TRP A 417 0.20 -4.40 0.14
CA TRP A 417 0.39 -3.68 1.41
C TRP A 417 1.86 -3.49 1.82
N THR A 418 2.78 -3.80 0.92
CA THR A 418 4.22 -3.68 1.15
C THR A 418 4.71 -2.26 0.87
N GLY A 419 4.81 -1.95 -0.35
CA GLY A 419 5.37 -0.75 -0.93
C GLY A 419 5.91 -1.06 -2.33
N TYR A 420 6.61 -0.13 -2.89
CA TYR A 420 7.08 -0.25 -4.27
C TYR A 420 8.33 0.61 -4.50
N HIS A 421 8.98 0.38 -5.62
CA HIS A 421 10.18 1.11 -6.00
C HIS A 421 9.91 2.60 -6.18
N ALA A 422 10.83 3.45 -5.70
CA ALA A 422 10.73 4.91 -5.76
C ALA A 422 10.54 5.46 -7.19
N ARG A 423 10.91 4.71 -8.21
CA ARG A 423 10.77 5.11 -9.62
C ARG A 423 9.54 4.53 -10.30
N ARG A 424 8.74 3.73 -9.59
CA ARG A 424 7.49 3.22 -10.13
C ARG A 424 6.52 4.37 -10.46
N GLY A 425 5.98 4.35 -11.68
CA GLY A 425 5.13 5.43 -12.18
C GLY A 425 5.90 6.67 -12.65
N THR A 426 7.23 6.69 -12.51
CA THR A 426 8.11 7.70 -13.08
C THR A 426 8.76 7.18 -14.37
N ARG A 427 9.55 8.02 -15.02
CA ARG A 427 10.32 7.67 -16.23
C ARG A 427 11.77 7.33 -15.93
N ARG A 428 12.14 7.25 -14.66
CA ARG A 428 13.48 6.87 -14.20
C ARG A 428 13.64 5.37 -14.16
N THR A 429 14.88 4.93 -14.24
CA THR A 429 15.23 3.52 -14.10
C THR A 429 15.21 3.07 -12.66
N TRP A 430 15.08 1.79 -12.44
CA TRP A 430 15.10 1.19 -11.10
C TRP A 430 16.52 1.09 -10.52
N GLY A 431 17.56 1.35 -11.31
CA GLY A 431 18.92 1.57 -10.80
C GLY A 431 19.07 2.83 -9.95
N ASP A 432 18.13 3.80 -10.08
CA ASP A 432 18.20 5.10 -9.40
C ASP A 432 17.37 5.15 -8.14
N GLY A 433 17.53 4.28 -7.20
CA GLY A 433 16.77 4.30 -5.96
C GLY A 433 16.52 2.92 -5.39
N GLY A 434 15.50 2.77 -4.56
CA GLY A 434 15.16 1.50 -3.94
C GLY A 434 13.67 1.37 -3.69
N VAL A 435 13.28 0.20 -3.21
CA VAL A 435 11.90 -0.07 -2.78
C VAL A 435 11.66 0.55 -1.41
N HIS A 436 10.59 1.33 -1.30
CA HIS A 436 10.14 1.91 -0.04
C HIS A 436 8.85 1.25 0.45
N PRO A 437 8.66 1.10 1.76
CA PRO A 437 7.42 0.57 2.32
C PRO A 437 6.31 1.62 2.36
N TYR A 438 6.07 2.31 1.23
CA TYR A 438 5.17 3.46 1.14
C TYR A 438 3.78 3.19 1.71
N THR A 439 3.17 2.05 1.39
CA THR A 439 1.81 1.75 1.84
C THR A 439 1.75 1.50 3.33
N MET A 440 2.71 0.76 3.87
CA MET A 440 2.82 0.55 5.31
C MET A 440 3.06 1.88 6.03
N ASP A 441 4.00 2.69 5.57
CA ASP A 441 4.38 3.94 6.25
C ASP A 441 3.25 4.97 6.22
N ARG A 442 2.51 5.11 5.11
CA ARG A 442 1.37 6.04 5.05
C ARG A 442 0.20 5.62 5.92
N LEU A 443 -0.07 4.29 6.06
CA LEU A 443 -1.09 3.79 6.97
C LEU A 443 -0.75 4.10 8.43
N PHE A 444 0.50 3.87 8.85
CA PHE A 444 0.93 4.23 10.20
C PHE A 444 0.97 5.74 10.41
N ALA A 445 1.34 6.54 9.40
CA ALA A 445 1.28 8.00 9.49
C ALA A 445 -0.18 8.51 9.61
N PHE A 446 -1.13 7.86 8.93
CA PHE A 446 -2.55 8.15 9.13
C PHE A 446 -3.04 7.73 10.51
N LEU A 447 -2.63 6.55 10.99
CA LEU A 447 -2.95 6.09 12.35
C LEU A 447 -2.43 7.05 13.42
N ASP A 448 -1.17 7.52 13.30
CA ASP A 448 -0.57 8.48 14.24
C ASP A 448 -1.37 9.80 14.27
N TRP A 449 -1.77 10.30 13.10
CA TRP A 449 -2.64 11.45 12.99
C TRP A 449 -4.01 11.16 13.66
N ALA A 450 -4.64 10.02 13.36
CA ALA A 450 -5.95 9.63 13.91
C ALA A 450 -5.94 9.55 15.44
N MET A 451 -4.85 9.06 16.05
CA MET A 451 -4.70 8.98 17.51
C MET A 451 -4.84 10.33 18.22
N THR A 452 -4.63 11.44 17.51
CA THR A 452 -4.70 12.80 18.09
C THR A 452 -6.05 13.49 17.88
N GLN A 453 -6.93 12.96 17.02
CA GLN A 453 -8.09 13.71 16.51
C GLN A 453 -9.15 13.97 17.58
N HIS A 454 -9.34 13.09 18.56
CA HIS A 454 -10.25 13.31 19.67
C HIS A 454 -9.93 14.59 20.49
N ALA A 455 -8.68 15.09 20.43
CA ALA A 455 -8.22 16.29 21.12
C ALA A 455 -7.97 17.48 20.18
N ARG A 456 -7.50 17.22 18.94
CA ARG A 456 -6.98 18.25 18.03
C ARG A 456 -7.93 18.65 16.91
N ALA A 457 -8.86 17.77 16.51
CA ALA A 457 -9.78 18.11 15.44
C ALA A 457 -10.65 19.34 15.80
N PRO A 458 -11.06 20.15 14.82
CA PRO A 458 -12.05 21.19 15.02
C PRO A 458 -13.32 20.61 15.64
N GLU A 459 -14.04 21.40 16.44
CA GLU A 459 -15.19 20.91 17.23
C GLU A 459 -16.23 20.20 16.37
N ALA A 460 -16.55 20.76 15.21
CA ALA A 460 -17.51 20.17 14.27
C ALA A 460 -17.14 18.75 13.82
N VAL A 461 -15.85 18.44 13.79
CA VAL A 461 -15.29 17.11 13.42
C VAL A 461 -15.01 16.28 14.66
N ARG A 462 -14.46 16.92 15.71
CA ARG A 462 -14.03 16.27 16.95
C ARG A 462 -15.15 15.51 17.66
N LYS A 463 -16.37 16.01 17.62
CA LYS A 463 -17.55 15.33 18.19
C LYS A 463 -17.77 13.91 17.68
N HIS A 464 -17.27 13.60 16.49
CA HIS A 464 -17.36 12.27 15.87
C HIS A 464 -16.22 11.33 16.30
N TRP A 465 -15.11 11.89 16.82
CA TRP A 465 -13.94 11.07 17.16
C TRP A 465 -14.06 10.44 18.54
N ARG A 466 -13.48 9.24 18.64
CA ARG A 466 -13.26 8.52 19.90
C ARG A 466 -11.79 8.63 20.30
N ARG A 467 -11.50 8.51 21.59
CA ARG A 467 -10.11 8.33 22.04
C ARG A 467 -9.66 6.92 21.69
N LEU A 468 -8.60 6.82 20.90
CA LEU A 468 -8.03 5.56 20.44
C LEU A 468 -6.97 5.06 21.43
N ASP A 469 -6.86 3.73 21.61
CA ASP A 469 -5.81 3.12 22.45
C ASP A 469 -4.62 2.68 21.60
N PRO A 470 -3.47 3.40 21.65
CA PRO A 470 -2.27 3.04 20.87
C PRO A 470 -1.67 1.69 21.27
N ARG A 471 -2.08 1.13 22.40
CA ARG A 471 -1.60 -0.17 22.89
C ARG A 471 -2.42 -1.34 22.35
N ARG A 472 -3.59 -1.08 21.75
CA ARG A 472 -4.51 -2.09 21.21
C ARG A 472 -4.72 -1.91 19.70
N VAL A 473 -3.61 -1.75 18.97
CA VAL A 473 -3.65 -1.69 17.49
C VAL A 473 -3.53 -3.10 16.96
N PHE A 474 -4.45 -3.49 16.08
CA PHE A 474 -4.39 -4.75 15.36
C PHE A 474 -4.55 -4.56 13.85
N VAL A 475 -4.15 -5.58 13.09
CA VAL A 475 -4.23 -5.56 11.63
C VAL A 475 -4.92 -6.83 11.16
N ALA A 476 -5.85 -6.72 10.22
CA ALA A 476 -6.51 -7.90 9.70
C ALA A 476 -6.84 -7.78 8.21
N GLY A 477 -6.81 -8.92 7.51
CA GLY A 477 -7.14 -8.98 6.10
C GLY A 477 -7.18 -10.40 5.55
N SER A 478 -7.63 -10.50 4.30
CA SER A 478 -7.71 -11.76 3.54
C SER A 478 -7.01 -11.62 2.21
N SER A 479 -6.47 -12.71 1.67
CA SER A 479 -5.81 -12.75 0.36
C SER A 479 -4.64 -11.74 0.33
N MET A 480 -4.68 -10.75 -0.55
CA MET A 480 -3.70 -9.65 -0.55
C MET A 480 -3.62 -8.96 0.83
N GLY A 481 -4.75 -8.71 1.51
CA GLY A 481 -4.78 -8.20 2.88
C GLY A 481 -4.28 -9.21 3.90
N GLY A 482 -4.50 -10.50 3.65
CA GLY A 482 -3.98 -11.60 4.45
C GLY A 482 -2.47 -11.75 4.38
N SER A 483 -1.86 -11.28 3.29
CA SER A 483 -0.40 -11.16 3.18
C SER A 483 0.12 -9.98 4.00
N GLY A 484 -0.56 -8.83 3.89
CA GLY A 484 -0.14 -7.60 4.57
C GLY A 484 -0.28 -7.68 6.09
N ALA A 485 -1.33 -8.30 6.62
CA ALA A 485 -1.61 -8.26 8.06
C ALA A 485 -0.52 -8.94 8.91
N PRO A 486 -0.10 -10.19 8.65
CA PRO A 486 1.03 -10.80 9.34
C PRO A 486 2.33 -10.02 9.14
N MET A 487 2.59 -9.56 7.91
CA MET A 487 3.76 -8.75 7.58
C MET A 487 3.86 -7.49 8.45
N PHE A 488 2.75 -6.81 8.73
CA PHE A 488 2.73 -5.63 9.61
C PHE A 488 3.04 -6.02 11.06
N ALA A 489 2.45 -7.09 11.58
CA ALA A 489 2.73 -7.57 12.94
C ALA A 489 4.19 -8.02 13.11
N VAL A 490 4.75 -8.64 12.08
CA VAL A 490 6.14 -9.10 12.07
C VAL A 490 7.11 -7.91 12.10
N ARG A 491 6.89 -6.88 11.26
CA ARG A 491 7.83 -5.74 11.10
C ARG A 491 7.55 -4.56 12.02
N ARG A 492 6.36 -4.46 12.58
CA ARG A 492 5.93 -3.35 13.45
C ARG A 492 5.42 -3.85 14.79
N GLY A 493 6.01 -4.91 15.32
CA GLY A 493 5.56 -5.58 16.55
C GLY A 493 5.49 -4.71 17.81
N ARG A 494 6.24 -3.61 17.85
CA ARG A 494 6.13 -2.63 18.95
C ARG A 494 4.88 -1.74 18.82
N ARG A 495 4.25 -1.71 17.64
CA ARG A 495 3.06 -0.89 17.34
C ARG A 495 1.82 -1.73 17.13
N VAL A 496 1.98 -2.96 16.67
CA VAL A 496 0.89 -3.89 16.38
C VAL A 496 0.82 -4.93 17.50
N ALA A 497 -0.31 -4.96 18.21
CA ALA A 497 -0.55 -5.92 19.27
C ALA A 497 -0.71 -7.33 18.69
N TRP A 498 -1.56 -7.48 17.65
CA TRP A 498 -1.80 -8.74 16.96
C TRP A 498 -2.24 -8.54 15.52
N ALA A 499 -2.14 -9.58 14.72
CA ALA A 499 -2.64 -9.59 13.35
C ALA A 499 -3.41 -10.86 13.04
N LEU A 500 -4.41 -10.73 12.15
CA LEU A 500 -5.17 -11.83 11.58
C LEU A 500 -5.04 -11.83 10.06
N GLY A 501 -4.38 -12.83 9.51
CA GLY A 501 -4.17 -13.00 8.08
C GLY A 501 -4.78 -14.29 7.55
N TRP A 502 -5.67 -14.19 6.54
CA TRP A 502 -6.24 -15.36 5.90
C TRP A 502 -5.79 -15.47 4.46
N VAL A 503 -5.36 -16.69 4.08
CA VAL A 503 -4.93 -17.09 2.74
C VAL A 503 -3.92 -16.10 2.12
N GLY A 504 -2.89 -15.75 2.92
CA GLY A 504 -1.87 -14.79 2.58
C GLY A 504 -0.64 -15.40 1.91
N VAL A 505 0.08 -14.56 1.14
CA VAL A 505 1.43 -14.83 0.65
C VAL A 505 2.42 -14.32 1.70
N HIS A 506 3.28 -15.20 2.20
CA HIS A 506 4.30 -14.89 3.22
C HIS A 506 5.72 -14.90 2.65
N VAL A 507 5.90 -15.51 1.47
CA VAL A 507 7.16 -15.50 0.71
C VAL A 507 6.85 -15.06 -0.73
N PRO A 508 6.95 -13.76 -1.06
CA PRO A 508 6.55 -13.22 -2.36
C PRO A 508 7.18 -13.90 -3.58
N ALA A 509 8.44 -14.33 -3.44
CA ALA A 509 9.17 -15.01 -4.51
C ALA A 509 8.64 -16.43 -4.83
N GLU A 510 7.95 -17.05 -3.87
CA GLU A 510 7.47 -18.45 -3.97
C GLU A 510 5.97 -18.56 -4.29
N SER A 511 5.24 -17.44 -4.38
CA SER A 511 3.82 -17.49 -4.75
C SER A 511 3.65 -17.91 -6.20
N PRO A 512 2.93 -19.00 -6.50
CA PRO A 512 2.81 -19.50 -7.87
C PRO A 512 2.15 -18.51 -8.83
N GLN A 513 1.09 -17.85 -8.40
CA GLN A 513 0.32 -16.93 -9.24
C GLN A 513 0.76 -15.49 -9.11
N PHE A 514 1.15 -15.04 -7.91
CA PHE A 514 1.29 -13.61 -7.61
C PHE A 514 2.71 -13.06 -7.63
N ARG A 515 3.72 -13.91 -7.86
CA ARG A 515 5.11 -13.47 -8.03
C ARG A 515 5.26 -12.37 -9.09
N SER A 516 4.52 -12.47 -10.21
CA SER A 516 4.52 -11.45 -11.26
C SER A 516 3.98 -10.10 -10.78
N SER A 517 2.98 -10.12 -9.90
CA SER A 517 2.40 -8.92 -9.30
C SER A 517 3.40 -8.20 -8.40
N TYR A 518 4.12 -8.93 -7.56
CA TYR A 518 5.20 -8.36 -6.74
C TYR A 518 6.36 -7.82 -7.58
N ARG A 519 6.67 -8.50 -8.72
CA ARG A 519 7.69 -8.02 -9.66
C ARG A 519 7.41 -6.59 -10.15
N HIS A 520 6.15 -6.20 -10.34
CA HIS A 520 5.79 -4.83 -10.71
C HIS A 520 6.06 -3.81 -9.60
N CYS A 521 6.26 -4.26 -8.36
CA CYS A 521 6.59 -3.41 -7.22
C CYS A 521 8.08 -3.40 -6.91
N TYR A 522 8.76 -4.54 -7.09
CA TYR A 522 10.14 -4.77 -6.62
C TYR A 522 11.17 -4.89 -7.73
N GLY A 523 10.75 -5.09 -8.97
CA GLY A 523 11.63 -5.52 -10.06
C GLY A 523 11.80 -7.04 -10.11
N PRO A 524 12.60 -7.55 -11.06
CA PRO A 524 12.96 -8.97 -11.14
C PRO A 524 13.65 -9.44 -9.85
N VAL A 525 13.50 -10.73 -9.51
CA VAL A 525 14.10 -11.33 -8.30
C VAL A 525 15.62 -11.26 -8.30
N ASP A 526 16.19 -11.40 -9.47
CA ASP A 526 17.64 -11.41 -9.75
C ASP A 526 18.21 -10.02 -10.06
N ALA A 527 17.37 -8.98 -10.07
CA ALA A 527 17.84 -7.62 -10.30
C ALA A 527 18.54 -7.03 -9.06
N PRO A 528 19.55 -6.17 -9.24
CA PRO A 528 20.27 -5.54 -8.13
C PRO A 528 19.45 -4.40 -7.49
N VAL A 529 18.18 -4.66 -7.21
CA VAL A 529 17.29 -3.72 -6.54
C VAL A 529 17.32 -3.97 -5.04
N THR A 530 17.49 -2.92 -4.25
CA THR A 530 17.52 -3.00 -2.79
C THR A 530 16.38 -2.22 -2.16
N MET A 531 16.14 -2.46 -0.91
CA MET A 531 15.31 -1.58 -0.07
C MET A 531 16.02 -0.22 0.08
N ALA A 532 15.26 0.86 0.02
CA ALA A 532 15.83 2.19 0.18
C ALA A 532 16.56 2.33 1.52
N GLY A 533 17.84 2.73 1.44
CA GLY A 533 18.73 2.90 2.60
C GLY A 533 19.13 1.60 3.31
N ARG A 534 18.99 0.43 2.66
CA ARG A 534 19.36 -0.89 3.21
C ARG A 534 19.97 -1.77 2.12
N ASP A 535 21.02 -2.50 2.48
CA ASP A 535 21.62 -3.51 1.60
C ASP A 535 20.91 -4.86 1.75
N VAL A 536 19.66 -4.91 1.30
CA VAL A 536 18.83 -6.11 1.30
C VAL A 536 17.84 -6.06 0.14
N SER A 537 17.64 -7.19 -0.52
CA SER A 537 16.63 -7.33 -1.58
C SER A 537 15.21 -7.08 -1.03
N PRO A 538 14.33 -6.39 -1.76
CA PRO A 538 12.92 -6.28 -1.36
C PRO A 538 12.22 -7.64 -1.31
N TRP A 539 12.64 -8.61 -2.11
CA TRP A 539 12.12 -9.97 -2.09
C TRP A 539 12.41 -10.69 -0.77
N ASP A 540 13.59 -10.45 -0.19
CA ASP A 540 13.96 -10.94 1.14
C ASP A 540 13.30 -10.10 2.24
N TRP A 541 13.41 -8.77 2.14
CA TRP A 541 12.86 -7.87 3.15
C TRP A 541 11.36 -8.09 3.38
N PHE A 542 10.58 -8.32 2.33
CA PHE A 542 9.13 -8.58 2.43
C PHE A 542 8.78 -10.07 2.55
N SER A 543 9.74 -10.97 2.53
CA SER A 543 9.56 -12.35 2.95
C SER A 543 9.46 -12.42 4.48
N ASP A 544 8.31 -12.87 5.00
CA ASP A 544 8.13 -13.03 6.44
C ASP A 544 9.08 -14.09 6.99
N VAL A 545 9.34 -15.17 6.22
CA VAL A 545 10.28 -16.23 6.59
C VAL A 545 11.70 -15.69 6.72
N TRP A 546 12.17 -14.96 5.72
CA TRP A 546 13.50 -14.37 5.75
C TRP A 546 13.64 -13.41 6.93
N TRP A 547 12.66 -12.51 7.10
CA TRP A 547 12.70 -11.50 8.15
C TRP A 547 12.74 -12.13 9.55
N LEU A 548 11.87 -13.11 9.83
CA LEU A 548 11.82 -13.79 11.12
C LEU A 548 13.15 -14.43 11.49
N ARG A 549 13.81 -15.08 10.53
CA ARG A 549 15.10 -15.76 10.77
C ARG A 549 16.26 -14.78 10.97
N HIS A 550 16.24 -13.62 10.31
CA HIS A 550 17.32 -12.64 10.41
C HIS A 550 17.14 -11.62 11.56
N HIS A 551 15.95 -11.57 12.15
CA HIS A 551 15.62 -10.60 13.22
C HIS A 551 15.12 -11.31 14.48
N ALA A 552 15.77 -12.39 14.89
CA ALA A 552 15.32 -13.24 16.00
C ALA A 552 15.14 -12.50 17.34
N ALA A 553 15.94 -11.48 17.61
CA ALA A 553 15.85 -10.66 18.82
C ALA A 553 14.72 -9.61 18.80
N GLU A 554 14.18 -9.26 17.61
CA GLU A 554 13.14 -8.24 17.52
C GLU A 554 11.78 -8.79 17.96
N GLU A 555 10.93 -7.91 18.50
CA GLU A 555 9.59 -8.29 18.95
C GLU A 555 8.56 -8.17 17.84
N THR A 556 7.65 -9.15 17.75
CA THR A 556 6.52 -9.15 16.82
C THR A 556 5.21 -8.99 17.58
N GLY A 557 4.13 -8.65 16.88
CA GLY A 557 2.77 -8.88 17.38
C GLY A 557 2.44 -10.37 17.44
N LEU A 558 1.34 -10.73 18.09
CA LEU A 558 0.78 -12.06 17.95
C LEU A 558 0.29 -12.23 16.50
N VAL A 559 0.74 -13.29 15.85
CA VAL A 559 0.32 -13.62 14.47
C VAL A 559 -0.73 -14.72 14.52
N ILE A 560 -1.91 -14.44 13.97
CA ILE A 560 -2.95 -15.43 13.72
C ILE A 560 -3.08 -15.56 12.21
N ALA A 561 -2.78 -16.73 11.66
CA ALA A 561 -2.80 -16.96 10.22
C ALA A 561 -3.45 -18.28 9.84
N SER A 562 -3.98 -18.34 8.63
CA SER A 562 -4.66 -19.52 8.10
C SER A 562 -4.47 -19.61 6.59
N ASN A 563 -4.11 -20.80 6.08
CA ASN A 563 -3.94 -21.04 4.65
C ASN A 563 -4.57 -22.39 4.24
N GLY A 564 -5.08 -22.44 3.00
CA GLY A 564 -5.63 -23.65 2.41
C GLY A 564 -4.60 -24.45 1.61
N LYS A 565 -4.52 -25.77 1.81
CA LYS A 565 -3.57 -26.64 1.08
C LYS A 565 -3.88 -26.72 -0.42
N ASN A 566 -5.15 -26.53 -0.83
CA ASN A 566 -5.58 -26.46 -2.24
C ASN A 566 -5.57 -25.05 -2.85
N ASP A 567 -4.96 -24.07 -2.20
CA ASP A 567 -4.81 -22.72 -2.78
C ASP A 567 -3.65 -22.66 -3.78
N GLY A 568 -3.96 -23.00 -5.02
CA GLY A 568 -2.95 -23.01 -6.10
C GLY A 568 -2.38 -21.64 -6.46
N GLY A 569 -3.04 -20.55 -6.07
CA GLY A 569 -2.55 -19.18 -6.32
C GLY A 569 -1.56 -18.68 -5.27
N ILE A 570 -1.89 -18.91 -4.02
CA ILE A 570 -1.05 -18.53 -2.86
C ILE A 570 0.10 -19.51 -2.69
N GLY A 571 -0.18 -20.83 -2.72
CA GLY A 571 0.78 -21.90 -2.57
C GLY A 571 0.97 -22.35 -1.12
N TRP A 572 0.74 -23.64 -0.85
CA TRP A 572 0.92 -24.23 0.49
C TRP A 572 2.37 -24.23 0.98
N PRO A 573 3.40 -24.57 0.14
CA PRO A 573 4.79 -24.67 0.62
C PRO A 573 5.29 -23.41 1.32
N GLN A 574 5.02 -22.24 0.77
CA GLN A 574 5.43 -20.96 1.38
C GLN A 574 4.65 -20.63 2.68
N ALA A 575 3.40 -21.08 2.78
CA ALA A 575 2.60 -20.90 3.99
C ALA A 575 3.12 -21.80 5.13
N LEU A 576 3.46 -23.05 4.81
CA LEU A 576 4.10 -23.97 5.76
C LEU A 576 5.47 -23.46 6.20
N ALA A 577 6.29 -22.95 5.27
CA ALA A 577 7.58 -22.34 5.60
C ALA A 577 7.44 -21.19 6.60
N PHE A 578 6.40 -20.37 6.44
CA PHE A 578 6.09 -19.29 7.39
C PHE A 578 5.68 -19.83 8.76
N ALA A 579 4.78 -20.80 8.82
CA ALA A 579 4.34 -21.42 10.05
C ALA A 579 5.54 -22.03 10.83
N ARG A 580 6.44 -22.72 10.13
CA ARG A 580 7.69 -23.24 10.70
C ARG A 580 8.64 -22.15 11.17
N ALA A 581 8.80 -21.06 10.40
CA ALA A 581 9.64 -19.95 10.82
C ALA A 581 9.14 -19.27 12.10
N LEU A 582 7.81 -19.19 12.31
CA LEU A 582 7.21 -18.71 13.56
C LEU A 582 7.57 -19.64 14.75
N GLN A 583 7.51 -20.96 14.56
CA GLN A 583 7.92 -21.95 15.55
C GLN A 583 9.44 -21.85 15.83
N GLU A 584 10.27 -21.92 14.80
CA GLU A 584 11.75 -21.88 14.89
C GLU A 584 12.25 -20.64 15.63
N THR A 585 11.63 -19.50 15.36
CA THR A 585 12.04 -18.19 15.93
C THR A 585 11.27 -17.83 17.21
N ARG A 586 10.47 -18.75 17.72
CA ARG A 586 9.68 -18.62 18.98
C ARG A 586 8.87 -17.33 19.01
N ARG A 587 7.99 -17.15 17.97
CA ARG A 587 7.09 -16.00 17.90
C ARG A 587 5.72 -16.34 18.48
N PRO A 588 5.03 -15.37 19.11
CA PRO A 588 3.63 -15.57 19.47
C PRO A 588 2.80 -15.80 18.23
N HIS A 589 2.18 -16.97 18.11
CA HIS A 589 1.39 -17.30 16.92
C HIS A 589 0.34 -18.37 17.17
N MET A 590 -0.68 -18.35 16.31
CA MET A 590 -1.63 -19.43 16.03
C MET A 590 -1.66 -19.59 14.52
N PHE A 591 -1.44 -20.80 14.03
CA PHE A 591 -1.49 -21.07 12.59
C PHE A 591 -2.36 -22.28 12.32
N ASN A 592 -3.26 -22.18 11.34
CA ASN A 592 -4.13 -23.29 11.00
C ASN A 592 -4.26 -23.46 9.49
N TRP A 593 -4.61 -24.69 9.10
CA TRP A 593 -4.76 -25.07 7.71
C TRP A 593 -5.93 -26.02 7.52
N ASP A 594 -6.40 -26.10 6.27
CA ASP A 594 -7.36 -27.09 5.80
C ASP A 594 -7.14 -27.38 4.31
N ILE A 595 -7.92 -28.31 3.76
CA ILE A 595 -7.87 -28.70 2.35
C ILE A 595 -8.67 -27.76 1.43
N GLN A 596 -9.10 -26.59 1.89
CA GLN A 596 -9.79 -25.65 1.04
C GLN A 596 -8.80 -24.95 0.06
N GLY A 597 -9.38 -24.27 -0.94
CA GLY A 597 -8.63 -23.39 -1.83
C GLY A 597 -8.49 -21.99 -1.24
N HIS A 598 -8.76 -20.98 -2.05
CA HIS A 598 -8.65 -19.57 -1.67
C HIS A 598 -9.80 -19.11 -0.73
N GLY A 599 -9.97 -19.83 0.36
CA GLY A 599 -10.95 -19.59 1.40
C GLY A 599 -10.85 -20.71 2.41
N THR A 600 -10.43 -20.44 3.61
CA THR A 600 -10.36 -21.42 4.70
C THR A 600 -11.62 -21.35 5.53
N HIS A 601 -12.06 -22.49 6.04
CA HIS A 601 -13.20 -22.58 6.97
C HIS A 601 -12.77 -22.65 8.42
N THR A 602 -11.48 -22.59 8.67
CA THR A 602 -10.93 -22.65 10.01
C THR A 602 -11.22 -21.34 10.75
N ARG A 603 -11.77 -21.50 11.95
CA ARG A 603 -12.30 -20.40 12.76
C ARG A 603 -11.34 -19.90 13.84
N VAL A 604 -10.10 -20.41 13.86
CA VAL A 604 -9.11 -19.91 14.82
C VAL A 604 -8.91 -18.42 14.59
N GLY A 605 -9.05 -17.63 15.62
CA GLY A 605 -8.98 -16.18 15.57
C GLY A 605 -10.32 -15.47 15.32
N ALA A 606 -11.36 -16.14 14.80
CA ALA A 606 -12.68 -15.52 14.65
C ALA A 606 -13.33 -15.18 15.99
N ASN A 607 -13.04 -16.00 17.02
CA ASN A 607 -13.50 -15.82 18.41
C ASN A 607 -12.33 -15.49 19.35
N PHE A 608 -11.30 -14.81 18.86
CA PHE A 608 -10.14 -14.46 19.65
C PHE A 608 -10.52 -13.37 20.68
N GLU A 609 -10.58 -13.76 21.96
CA GLU A 609 -11.04 -12.90 23.05
C GLU A 609 -9.92 -12.34 23.93
N ILE A 610 -8.69 -12.79 23.73
CA ILE A 610 -7.55 -12.36 24.54
C ILE A 610 -7.26 -10.89 24.30
N ASP A 611 -7.11 -10.11 25.39
CA ASP A 611 -6.73 -8.70 25.32
C ASP A 611 -5.23 -8.55 25.08
N VAL A 612 -4.82 -8.61 23.81
CA VAL A 612 -3.42 -8.44 23.43
C VAL A 612 -3.07 -6.96 23.34
N ARG A 613 -1.99 -6.59 24.05
CA ARG A 613 -1.55 -5.19 24.17
C ARG A 613 -0.05 -5.08 23.90
N THR A 614 0.37 -3.94 23.33
CA THR A 614 1.80 -3.67 23.06
C THR A 614 2.60 -3.36 24.33
N ASP A 615 1.96 -2.95 25.41
CA ASP A 615 2.56 -2.68 26.74
C ASP A 615 2.50 -3.89 27.71
N ARG A 616 2.24 -5.08 27.19
CA ARG A 616 2.22 -6.33 27.95
C ARG A 616 3.04 -7.39 27.23
N SER A 617 3.65 -8.28 28.01
CA SER A 617 4.33 -9.46 27.47
C SER A 617 3.34 -10.44 26.85
N LEU A 618 3.85 -11.30 25.99
CA LEU A 618 3.10 -12.35 25.29
C LEU A 618 3.81 -13.68 25.46
N PRO A 619 3.12 -14.82 25.59
CA PRO A 619 3.74 -16.13 25.48
C PRO A 619 3.92 -16.51 24.01
N ALA A 620 5.10 -16.96 23.64
CA ALA A 620 5.29 -17.73 22.41
C ALA A 620 5.26 -19.21 22.80
N PHE A 621 4.29 -19.93 22.28
CA PHE A 621 4.17 -21.38 22.42
C PHE A 621 4.78 -22.05 21.20
N THR A 622 5.60 -23.09 21.43
CA THR A 622 6.20 -23.90 20.37
C THR A 622 6.27 -25.36 20.81
N ARG A 623 6.36 -26.28 19.86
CA ARG A 623 6.43 -27.72 20.11
C ARG A 623 5.33 -28.22 21.07
N CYS A 624 4.10 -27.71 20.91
CA CYS A 624 2.98 -28.20 21.71
C CYS A 624 2.63 -29.65 21.31
N SER A 625 2.46 -30.53 22.29
CA SER A 625 2.14 -31.95 22.04
C SER A 625 0.73 -32.18 21.47
N LEU A 626 -0.08 -31.13 21.37
CA LEU A 626 -1.41 -31.14 20.75
C LEU A 626 -1.44 -30.43 19.39
N ASP A 627 -0.27 -30.03 18.88
CA ASP A 627 -0.17 -29.49 17.54
C ASP A 627 -0.31 -30.63 16.51
N ASP A 628 -1.08 -30.37 15.46
CA ASP A 628 -1.28 -31.28 14.35
C ASP A 628 -0.04 -31.30 13.42
N ASP A 629 0.11 -32.36 12.63
CA ASP A 629 1.20 -32.49 11.67
C ASP A 629 0.88 -31.88 10.30
N PRO A 630 1.48 -30.74 9.93
CA PRO A 630 1.23 -30.11 8.61
C PRO A 630 1.91 -30.86 7.45
N GLY A 631 2.71 -31.89 7.71
CA GLY A 631 3.56 -32.56 6.73
C GLY A 631 4.79 -31.73 6.35
N THR A 632 5.38 -32.05 5.21
CA THR A 632 6.58 -31.38 4.67
C THR A 632 6.30 -30.50 3.44
N ALA A 633 5.04 -30.40 3.04
CA ALA A 633 4.57 -29.86 1.77
C ALA A 633 5.07 -30.66 0.56
N THR A 634 5.36 -31.94 0.76
CA THR A 634 5.66 -32.87 -0.34
C THR A 634 4.37 -33.17 -1.08
N PRO A 635 4.30 -32.95 -2.41
CA PRO A 635 3.14 -33.29 -3.19
C PRO A 635 2.88 -34.81 -3.16
N ARG A 636 1.64 -35.18 -2.95
CA ARG A 636 1.21 -36.59 -3.06
C ARG A 636 1.22 -37.05 -4.53
N PRO A 637 1.40 -38.35 -4.81
CA PRO A 637 1.30 -38.90 -6.16
C PRO A 637 -0.05 -38.56 -6.81
N LYS A 638 -0.01 -38.15 -8.08
CA LYS A 638 -1.22 -37.74 -8.80
C LYS A 638 -2.25 -38.85 -8.89
N GLU A 639 -1.80 -40.07 -9.06
CA GLU A 639 -2.61 -41.28 -9.17
C GLU A 639 -3.40 -41.52 -7.87
N GLU A 640 -2.78 -41.32 -6.72
CA GLU A 640 -3.44 -41.44 -5.41
C GLU A 640 -4.52 -40.34 -5.22
N ILE A 641 -4.17 -39.09 -5.58
CA ILE A 641 -5.11 -37.95 -5.49
C ILE A 641 -6.32 -38.18 -6.38
N GLU A 642 -6.14 -38.67 -7.61
CA GLU A 642 -7.24 -38.94 -8.53
C GLU A 642 -8.12 -40.13 -8.04
N ALA A 643 -7.49 -41.22 -7.61
CA ALA A 643 -8.21 -42.36 -7.07
C ALA A 643 -9.07 -41.98 -5.82
N GLU A 644 -8.49 -41.21 -4.92
CA GLU A 644 -9.21 -40.68 -3.75
C GLU A 644 -10.35 -39.73 -4.17
N ARG A 645 -10.10 -38.87 -5.14
CA ARG A 645 -11.11 -37.95 -5.67
C ARG A 645 -12.29 -38.67 -6.28
N GLU A 646 -12.05 -39.72 -7.07
CA GLU A 646 -13.09 -40.53 -7.65
C GLU A 646 -13.91 -41.26 -6.58
N ARG A 647 -13.24 -41.84 -5.59
CA ARG A 647 -13.90 -42.50 -4.47
C ARG A 647 -14.84 -41.54 -3.70
N LEU A 648 -14.31 -40.37 -3.34
CA LEU A 648 -15.06 -39.34 -2.60
C LEU A 648 -16.19 -38.73 -3.43
N ARG A 649 -16.03 -38.59 -4.75
CA ARG A 649 -17.11 -38.17 -5.66
C ARG A 649 -18.24 -39.20 -5.76
N ALA A 650 -17.91 -40.49 -5.81
CA ALA A 650 -18.87 -41.56 -5.80
C ALA A 650 -19.62 -41.60 -4.47
N GLU A 651 -18.96 -41.39 -3.34
CA GLU A 651 -19.58 -41.29 -2.02
C GLU A 651 -20.51 -40.08 -1.93
N ALA A 652 -20.06 -38.90 -2.35
CA ALA A 652 -20.87 -37.67 -2.38
C ALA A 652 -22.17 -37.87 -3.21
N LYS A 653 -22.07 -38.54 -4.37
CA LYS A 653 -23.23 -38.88 -5.18
C LYS A 653 -24.21 -39.79 -4.45
N ARG A 654 -23.71 -40.81 -3.75
CA ARG A 654 -24.56 -41.73 -2.95
C ARG A 654 -25.28 -41.02 -1.81
N GLU A 655 -24.63 -40.00 -1.23
CA GLU A 655 -25.17 -39.18 -0.15
C GLU A 655 -26.02 -38.00 -0.64
N GLY A 656 -26.25 -37.85 -1.93
CA GLY A 656 -27.01 -36.73 -2.52
C GLY A 656 -26.28 -35.39 -2.44
N LYS A 657 -24.97 -35.40 -2.17
CA LYS A 657 -24.12 -34.22 -2.13
C LYS A 657 -23.54 -33.90 -3.52
N ASN A 658 -23.15 -32.64 -3.75
CA ASN A 658 -22.57 -32.24 -5.02
C ASN A 658 -21.12 -32.78 -5.16
N PRO A 659 -20.85 -33.71 -6.10
CA PRO A 659 -19.52 -34.30 -6.26
C PRO A 659 -18.44 -33.32 -6.74
N ASN A 660 -18.85 -32.17 -7.28
CA ASN A 660 -17.90 -31.12 -7.71
C ASN A 660 -17.30 -30.31 -6.54
N HIS A 661 -17.87 -30.44 -5.34
CA HIS A 661 -17.36 -29.80 -4.14
C HIS A 661 -16.37 -30.65 -3.35
N VAL A 662 -16.08 -31.87 -3.84
CA VAL A 662 -15.08 -32.74 -3.21
C VAL A 662 -13.69 -32.14 -3.31
N LYS A 663 -13.02 -32.07 -2.17
CA LYS A 663 -11.61 -31.65 -2.06
C LYS A 663 -10.79 -32.85 -1.58
N VAL A 664 -9.59 -32.97 -2.13
CA VAL A 664 -8.59 -33.96 -1.73
C VAL A 664 -7.33 -33.21 -1.34
N ASP A 665 -6.61 -33.70 -0.33
CA ASP A 665 -5.35 -33.09 0.08
C ASP A 665 -4.27 -33.36 -0.99
N PRO A 666 -3.66 -32.31 -1.56
CA PRO A 666 -2.61 -32.48 -2.56
C PRO A 666 -1.24 -32.70 -1.96
N PHE A 667 -1.08 -32.60 -0.64
CA PHE A 667 0.20 -32.69 0.06
C PHE A 667 0.17 -33.75 1.16
N ASP A 668 1.34 -34.08 1.69
CA ASP A 668 1.53 -34.91 2.87
C ASP A 668 1.03 -34.23 4.16
N GLY A 669 1.07 -34.98 5.27
CA GLY A 669 0.61 -34.53 6.59
C GLY A 669 -0.91 -34.54 6.74
N GLU A 670 -1.40 -33.99 7.87
CA GLU A 670 -2.82 -33.94 8.16
C GLU A 670 -3.57 -32.97 7.25
N PRO A 671 -4.75 -33.36 6.73
CA PRO A 671 -5.52 -32.53 5.81
C PRO A 671 -6.07 -31.25 6.49
N ARG A 672 -6.20 -31.28 7.80
CA ARG A 672 -6.64 -30.13 8.62
C ARG A 672 -5.88 -30.17 9.94
N GLY A 673 -5.51 -28.99 10.41
CA GLY A 673 -4.82 -28.92 11.68
C GLY A 673 -4.49 -27.48 12.10
N ALA A 674 -3.83 -27.37 13.24
CA ALA A 674 -3.42 -26.09 13.77
C ALA A 674 -2.19 -26.20 14.68
N PHE A 675 -1.43 -25.12 14.75
CA PHE A 675 -0.45 -24.89 15.81
C PHE A 675 -1.06 -24.01 16.88
N ASN A 676 -0.87 -24.39 18.15
CA ASN A 676 -1.26 -23.62 19.35
C ASN A 676 -2.77 -23.33 19.47
N ALA A 677 -3.64 -24.06 18.80
CA ALA A 677 -5.07 -23.77 18.74
C ALA A 677 -5.79 -23.89 20.09
N HIS A 678 -5.24 -24.68 21.01
CA HIS A 678 -5.86 -25.00 22.31
C HIS A 678 -5.25 -24.21 23.48
N LEU A 679 -4.31 -23.31 23.20
CA LEU A 679 -3.61 -22.52 24.20
C LEU A 679 -4.11 -21.08 24.22
N ALA A 680 -4.31 -20.56 25.42
CA ALA A 680 -4.70 -19.19 25.69
C ALA A 680 -3.94 -18.67 26.93
N TRP A 681 -4.14 -17.41 27.29
CA TRP A 681 -3.60 -16.82 28.50
C TRP A 681 -4.47 -15.67 29.00
N GLU A 682 -4.26 -15.29 30.25
CA GLU A 682 -4.96 -14.18 30.89
C GLU A 682 -4.02 -12.98 31.02
N THR A 683 -4.20 -11.97 30.19
CA THR A 683 -3.32 -10.78 30.12
C THR A 683 -3.27 -9.99 31.45
N GLU A 684 -4.36 -9.97 32.18
CA GLU A 684 -4.48 -9.28 33.48
C GLU A 684 -3.67 -9.95 34.59
N THR A 685 -3.31 -11.24 34.45
CA THR A 685 -2.52 -11.95 35.42
C THR A 685 -1.01 -11.78 35.25
N ILE A 686 -0.59 -11.07 34.22
CA ILE A 686 0.83 -10.88 33.92
C ILE A 686 1.50 -10.01 34.99
N VAL A 687 2.52 -10.57 35.60
CA VAL A 687 3.48 -9.87 36.46
C VAL A 687 4.79 -9.77 35.66
N ASP A 688 5.31 -8.58 35.50
CA ASP A 688 6.59 -8.33 34.80
C ASP A 688 7.36 -7.28 35.61
N THR A 689 8.28 -7.77 36.45
CA THR A 689 9.17 -6.96 37.30
C THR A 689 10.63 -7.19 36.89
N PRO A 690 11.61 -6.42 37.39
CA PRO A 690 13.02 -6.65 37.06
C PRO A 690 13.54 -8.05 37.36
N ASP A 691 12.93 -8.76 38.35
CA ASP A 691 13.40 -10.05 38.88
C ASP A 691 12.43 -11.20 38.57
N ARG A 692 11.22 -10.91 38.10
CA ARG A 692 10.18 -11.94 37.97
C ARG A 692 9.25 -11.65 36.81
N TRP A 693 8.93 -12.70 36.05
CA TRP A 693 7.82 -12.75 35.14
C TRP A 693 6.84 -13.85 35.55
N GLU A 694 5.54 -13.60 35.34
CA GLU A 694 4.48 -14.53 35.66
C GLU A 694 3.28 -14.36 34.76
N MET A 695 2.58 -15.45 34.44
CA MET A 695 1.38 -15.46 33.64
C MET A 695 0.51 -16.68 33.93
N THR A 696 -0.81 -16.51 33.87
CA THR A 696 -1.74 -17.64 33.84
C THR A 696 -1.92 -18.05 32.36
N VAL A 697 -1.53 -19.29 32.03
CA VAL A 697 -1.71 -19.96 30.77
C VAL A 697 -2.89 -20.90 30.88
N VAL A 698 -3.72 -20.98 29.85
CA VAL A 698 -4.93 -21.80 29.85
C VAL A 698 -4.84 -22.84 28.73
N LEU A 699 -4.93 -24.12 29.10
CA LEU A 699 -5.28 -25.18 28.18
C LEU A 699 -6.80 -25.22 28.12
N GLN A 700 -7.35 -24.85 26.96
CA GLN A 700 -8.79 -24.63 26.77
C GLN A 700 -9.61 -25.92 26.96
N ASP A 701 -10.89 -25.79 27.36
CA ASP A 701 -11.78 -26.93 27.57
C ASP A 701 -12.02 -27.75 26.28
N ALA A 702 -11.95 -27.08 25.13
CA ALA A 702 -12.04 -27.73 23.81
C ALA A 702 -10.80 -28.55 23.40
N ALA A 703 -9.74 -28.57 24.22
CA ALA A 703 -8.56 -29.38 23.95
C ALA A 703 -8.90 -30.88 23.93
N PRO A 704 -8.30 -31.66 23.01
CA PRO A 704 -8.60 -33.08 22.85
C PRO A 704 -8.07 -33.96 23.99
N ALA A 705 -7.18 -33.41 24.82
CA ALA A 705 -6.61 -34.10 25.99
C ALA A 705 -6.61 -33.21 27.22
N ASP A 706 -6.58 -33.84 28.42
CA ASP A 706 -6.59 -33.15 29.71
C ASP A 706 -5.22 -32.57 30.10
N ARG A 707 -4.20 -32.84 29.30
CA ARG A 707 -2.82 -32.32 29.49
C ARG A 707 -2.09 -32.18 28.17
N CYS A 708 -1.16 -31.29 28.14
CA CYS A 708 -0.17 -31.18 27.06
C CYS A 708 1.20 -30.84 27.63
N THR A 709 2.25 -30.96 26.77
CA THR A 709 3.53 -30.34 27.00
C THR A 709 3.77 -29.29 25.94
N VAL A 710 4.48 -28.23 26.28
CA VAL A 710 4.75 -27.11 25.38
C VAL A 710 6.02 -26.38 25.78
N ASP A 711 6.75 -25.85 24.84
CA ASP A 711 7.78 -24.85 25.09
C ASP A 711 7.13 -23.48 25.24
N LEU A 712 7.48 -22.76 26.27
CA LEU A 712 7.00 -21.41 26.53
C LEU A 712 8.17 -20.41 26.55
N THR A 713 8.12 -19.41 25.70
CA THR A 713 9.08 -18.30 25.66
C THR A 713 8.33 -16.99 25.88
N PRO A 714 8.55 -16.27 26.98
CA PRO A 714 8.01 -14.92 27.15
C PRO A 714 8.59 -13.98 26.10
N ARG A 715 7.74 -13.26 25.44
CA ARG A 715 8.11 -12.24 24.45
C ARG A 715 7.59 -10.88 24.88
N ARG A 716 8.16 -9.81 24.35
CA ARG A 716 7.77 -8.43 24.63
C ARG A 716 7.82 -8.11 26.13
N LEU A 717 8.85 -8.59 26.83
CA LEU A 717 9.07 -8.29 28.23
C LEU A 717 9.23 -6.78 28.43
N GLN A 718 8.52 -6.22 29.40
CA GLN A 718 8.52 -4.79 29.67
C GLN A 718 9.62 -4.43 30.69
N ARG A 719 9.80 -5.21 31.73
CA ARG A 719 10.70 -4.91 32.86
C ARG A 719 11.74 -5.98 33.12
N LEU A 720 11.40 -7.27 33.04
CA LEU A 720 12.36 -8.35 33.21
C LEU A 720 13.44 -8.26 32.13
N ARG A 721 14.72 -8.29 32.54
CA ARG A 721 15.86 -8.26 31.62
C ARG A 721 16.48 -9.64 31.53
N THR A 722 16.65 -10.12 30.31
CA THR A 722 17.13 -11.46 30.01
C THR A 722 18.42 -11.44 29.17
N PRO A 723 19.49 -10.79 29.62
CA PRO A 723 20.74 -10.77 28.88
C PRO A 723 21.27 -12.18 28.65
N LYS A 724 21.96 -12.41 27.55
CA LYS A 724 22.57 -13.68 27.18
C LYS A 724 23.31 -14.31 28.36
N GLY A 725 23.04 -15.59 28.64
CA GLY A 725 23.68 -16.36 29.68
C GLY A 725 23.11 -16.17 31.09
N ARG A 726 22.16 -15.25 31.31
CA ARG A 726 21.51 -15.09 32.62
C ARG A 726 20.65 -16.31 32.91
N ARG A 727 20.78 -16.85 34.15
CA ARG A 727 20.02 -18.01 34.61
C ARG A 727 18.76 -17.57 35.33
N PHE A 728 17.72 -18.39 35.18
CA PHE A 728 16.41 -18.21 35.77
C PHE A 728 15.94 -19.55 36.33
N THR A 729 15.18 -19.50 37.42
CA THR A 729 14.37 -20.63 37.88
C THR A 729 12.95 -20.47 37.38
N TYR A 730 12.25 -21.58 37.18
CA TYR A 730 10.84 -21.52 36.86
C TYR A 730 10.01 -22.54 37.63
N THR A 731 8.73 -22.22 37.76
CA THR A 731 7.75 -23.09 38.44
C THR A 731 6.45 -23.05 37.66
N VAL A 732 5.82 -24.20 37.46
CA VAL A 732 4.48 -24.35 36.89
C VAL A 732 3.57 -24.96 37.93
N THR A 733 2.46 -24.27 38.26
CA THR A 733 1.53 -24.72 39.33
C THR A 733 0.08 -24.51 38.87
N ARG A 734 -0.88 -24.97 39.70
CA ARG A 734 -2.28 -24.51 39.60
C ARG A 734 -2.41 -23.15 40.30
N PRO A 735 -3.36 -22.25 39.84
CA PRO A 735 -3.52 -20.91 40.42
C PRO A 735 -3.97 -20.93 41.89
N ASP A 736 -4.73 -21.92 42.28
CA ASP A 736 -5.27 -22.12 43.63
C ASP A 736 -4.24 -22.63 44.64
N GLY A 737 -3.00 -22.77 44.22
CA GLY A 737 -1.93 -23.42 45.03
C GLY A 737 -2.05 -24.94 44.92
N GLY A 738 -1.03 -25.60 45.29
CA GLY A 738 -0.98 -27.06 45.20
C GLY A 738 0.41 -27.56 44.84
N LYS A 739 0.53 -28.84 44.59
CA LYS A 739 1.80 -29.44 44.16
C LYS A 739 2.26 -28.85 42.85
N SER A 740 3.54 -28.48 42.76
CA SER A 740 4.18 -28.07 41.54
C SER A 740 3.99 -29.12 40.43
N LEU A 741 3.62 -28.68 39.22
CA LEU A 741 3.55 -29.52 38.03
C LEU A 741 4.94 -29.70 37.41
N ALA A 742 5.76 -28.67 37.47
CA ALA A 742 7.14 -28.67 37.03
C ALA A 742 7.95 -27.56 37.72
N GLU A 743 9.22 -27.81 37.93
CA GLU A 743 10.23 -26.85 38.40
C GLU A 743 11.51 -27.11 37.64
N GLY A 744 12.30 -26.06 37.41
CA GLY A 744 13.56 -26.20 36.70
C GLY A 744 14.31 -24.88 36.55
N GLU A 745 15.35 -24.94 35.75
CA GLU A 745 16.17 -23.79 35.38
C GLU A 745 16.13 -23.56 33.89
N ALA A 746 16.25 -22.32 33.49
CA ALA A 746 16.38 -21.90 32.09
C ALA A 746 17.45 -20.82 31.98
N THR A 747 18.14 -20.78 30.83
CA THR A 747 19.18 -19.79 30.57
C THR A 747 18.81 -18.96 29.34
N ALA A 748 18.98 -17.66 29.44
CA ALA A 748 18.77 -16.78 28.29
C ALA A 748 19.78 -17.09 27.16
N ASP A 749 19.28 -17.31 25.95
CA ASP A 749 20.08 -17.67 24.80
C ASP A 749 20.84 -16.46 24.18
N ALA A 750 21.44 -16.66 23.00
CA ALA A 750 22.17 -15.63 22.27
C ALA A 750 21.32 -14.41 21.88
N HIS A 751 20.00 -14.58 21.79
CA HIS A 751 19.03 -13.54 21.46
C HIS A 751 18.34 -12.94 22.69
N GLY A 752 18.75 -13.36 23.88
CA GLY A 752 18.13 -12.93 25.15
C GLY A 752 16.74 -13.56 25.37
N LEU A 753 16.48 -14.72 24.80
CA LEU A 753 15.20 -15.43 24.99
C LEU A 753 15.35 -16.52 26.05
N VAL A 754 14.41 -16.57 27.00
CA VAL A 754 14.30 -17.61 28.04
C VAL A 754 13.18 -18.55 27.60
N THR A 755 13.53 -19.80 27.28
CA THR A 755 12.55 -20.81 26.88
C THR A 755 12.43 -21.85 28.00
N LEU A 756 11.22 -22.09 28.47
CA LEU A 756 10.87 -23.22 29.32
C LEU A 756 10.48 -24.38 28.42
N GLU A 757 11.33 -25.43 28.41
CA GLU A 757 11.14 -26.53 27.45
C GLU A 757 10.18 -27.57 28.01
N GLN A 758 9.24 -28.02 27.18
CA GLN A 758 8.31 -29.11 27.43
C GLN A 758 7.63 -29.07 28.82
N ILE A 759 7.24 -27.85 29.24
CA ILE A 759 6.50 -27.72 30.50
C ILE A 759 5.11 -28.36 30.37
N PRO A 760 4.66 -29.10 31.40
CA PRO A 760 3.33 -29.68 31.39
C PRO A 760 2.27 -28.64 31.75
N LEU A 761 1.17 -28.64 31.00
CA LEU A 761 -0.05 -27.88 31.27
C LEU A 761 -1.23 -28.84 31.41
N LEU A 762 -2.06 -28.62 32.43
CA LEU A 762 -3.32 -29.32 32.61
C LEU A 762 -4.48 -28.50 32.11
N LYS A 763 -5.56 -29.16 31.72
CA LYS A 763 -6.78 -28.49 31.27
C LYS A 763 -7.27 -27.42 32.24
N GLY A 764 -7.65 -26.27 31.74
CA GLY A 764 -7.94 -25.08 32.54
C GLY A 764 -6.70 -24.24 32.83
N ARG A 765 -6.69 -23.53 33.92
CA ARG A 765 -5.71 -22.49 34.29
C ARG A 765 -4.44 -23.10 34.88
N ASN A 766 -3.27 -22.65 34.41
CA ASN A 766 -1.94 -23.02 34.91
C ASN A 766 -1.14 -21.72 35.11
N ARG A 767 -0.48 -21.62 36.26
CA ARG A 767 0.36 -20.47 36.61
C ARG A 767 1.81 -20.78 36.27
N VAL A 768 2.42 -19.99 35.42
CA VAL A 768 3.84 -20.10 35.06
C VAL A 768 4.59 -18.91 35.63
N ILE A 769 5.68 -19.21 36.37
CA ILE A 769 6.51 -18.21 37.03
C ILE A 769 7.95 -18.40 36.53
N ILE A 770 8.63 -17.32 36.20
CA ILE A 770 10.07 -17.26 35.91
C ILE A 770 10.67 -16.23 36.86
N ALA A 771 11.70 -16.61 37.61
CA ALA A 771 12.42 -15.73 38.54
C ALA A 771 13.91 -15.73 38.24
N ALA A 772 14.57 -14.59 38.40
CA ALA A 772 16.02 -14.52 38.28
C ALA A 772 16.66 -15.42 39.30
N ALA A 773 17.58 -16.31 38.88
CA ALA A 773 18.39 -17.10 39.80
C ALA A 773 19.26 -16.15 40.65
N LYS A 774 19.35 -16.46 41.95
CA LYS A 774 20.16 -15.69 42.91
C LYS A 774 21.65 -15.86 42.63
#